data_9036d3257d725f4d7b7cfda9a98f7837
#
_entry.id   9036d3257d725f4d7b7cfda9a98f7837
#
_cell.length_a   1.000
_cell.length_b   1.000
_cell.length_c   1.000
_cell.angle_alpha   90.00
_cell.angle_beta   90.00
_cell.angle_gamma   90.00
#
_symmetry.space_group_name_H-M   'P 1'
#
loop_
_entity.id
_entity.type
_entity.pdbx_description
1 polymer ?
#
loop_
_entity_poly.entity_id
_entity_poly.type
_entity_poly.pdbx_seq_one_letter_code
_entity_poly.pdbx_strand_id
1 'polypeptide(L)'
;MRCRLLPLLVLVGCLASVARAADELPKMKFNDVKEVAPGVFFRYSAISATDKDVVFGGSNNIWVLFEDYVVVIDANFPKEAADVIAAVKKTTDRPIRYVFDTHHHGDHAYGNAVFAKEGASVVSQANCAKLLRLNGPKEFADAGKGPMGRKDVADSSLKVPNVIFDDKLVLDDGTQRVEFLFMGHAHTAGDGVAYLPKHMILCTGDACVNGAFNFMGHSDSASWIRALEKMQQLDVKMICPGHGPLAGKDLLEKQKHYFVELREQVAKGISADKSVEDVIKAVDMPWYKEWTGTTPAGDNVKHVYAELTGRITPWDLVEDFGIYEGPSPTKDTPGWKAPKRIVVPNLMPARLAELKRVAPEIEFISAKTAEDAAKICADADAIIGYSSADIVKNGKNLRWIQIGHAGVDKDLSKELVASPIVVTNLQRLNGPNVADQAFALLLCLTRDLREVVGQQSIDFAWKKPKTTEQELHGKTMLVVGLGGIGTQIARRADAFGMRVRAIDPKDMEKPSFVFSLDKPAKLMGLIPQADVVVLACPLTKETYQIMGDEQIAAMKKTGYLINVGRGGLVKTTSLVYALEKKNIAGAGLDVSDPEPLPEGHVLFRLQNAVISPHIGGQSPESADRAWRLFRENIRRFAAGEPLLCVVDKAKGY
;
A
#
# COMPACT_ATOMS: atom_id res chain seq x y z
N MET A 1 -79.04 32.79 -15.72
CA MET A 1 -78.60 31.60 -14.97
C MET A 1 -77.38 31.99 -14.15
N ARG A 2 -77.54 31.97 -12.82
CA ARG A 2 -76.56 32.53 -11.86
C ARG A 2 -75.48 31.50 -11.57
N CYS A 3 -74.23 31.82 -11.88
CA CYS A 3 -73.07 31.05 -11.46
C CYS A 3 -72.60 31.52 -10.08
N ARG A 4 -72.59 30.63 -9.07
CA ARG A 4 -72.10 30.89 -7.72
C ARG A 4 -70.61 30.61 -7.69
N LEU A 5 -69.81 31.64 -7.36
CA LEU A 5 -68.39 31.51 -6.98
C LEU A 5 -68.30 31.08 -5.49
N LEU A 6 -67.60 29.97 -5.23
CA LEU A 6 -67.14 29.59 -3.91
C LEU A 6 -65.73 30.20 -3.68
N PRO A 7 -65.43 30.74 -2.54
CA PRO A 7 -64.06 31.22 -2.23
C PRO A 7 -63.18 30.05 -1.81
N LEU A 8 -62.02 29.95 -2.42
CA LEU A 8 -60.92 29.04 -2.08
C LEU A 8 -60.18 29.61 -0.84
N LEU A 9 -60.32 28.96 0.32
CA LEU A 9 -59.54 29.27 1.52
C LEU A 9 -58.10 28.71 1.29
N VAL A 10 -57.14 29.62 1.14
CA VAL A 10 -55.72 29.30 1.15
C VAL A 10 -55.25 29.13 2.60
N LEU A 11 -55.04 27.90 3.02
CA LEU A 11 -54.37 27.59 4.28
C LEU A 11 -52.87 27.82 4.09
N VAL A 12 -52.33 28.95 4.55
CA VAL A 12 -50.91 29.17 4.67
C VAL A 12 -50.42 28.40 5.92
N GLY A 13 -49.97 27.18 5.67
CA GLY A 13 -49.26 26.40 6.67
C GLY A 13 -47.88 27.01 6.92
N CYS A 14 -47.66 27.61 8.08
CA CYS A 14 -46.34 27.94 8.58
C CYS A 14 -45.53 26.66 8.74
N LEU A 15 -44.71 26.35 7.77
CA LEU A 15 -43.58 25.44 7.95
C LEU A 15 -42.55 26.17 8.83
N ALA A 16 -42.70 26.05 10.16
CA ALA A 16 -41.61 26.33 11.06
C ALA A 16 -40.49 25.32 10.73
N SER A 17 -39.46 25.79 10.03
CA SER A 17 -38.19 25.08 9.93
C SER A 17 -37.63 25.00 11.34
N VAL A 18 -37.79 23.87 12.00
CA VAL A 18 -37.00 23.50 13.16
C VAL A 18 -35.57 23.38 12.66
N ALA A 19 -34.83 24.46 12.68
CA ALA A 19 -33.38 24.41 12.65
C ALA A 19 -32.97 23.56 13.85
N ARG A 20 -32.66 22.28 13.63
CA ARG A 20 -32.01 21.45 14.62
C ARG A 20 -30.70 22.16 14.95
N ALA A 21 -30.60 22.68 16.18
CA ALA A 21 -29.35 23.18 16.73
C ALA A 21 -28.32 22.07 16.46
N ALA A 22 -27.17 22.41 15.89
CA ALA A 22 -26.05 21.49 15.83
C ALA A 22 -25.81 21.04 17.28
N ASP A 23 -25.94 19.73 17.55
CA ASP A 23 -25.76 19.18 18.89
C ASP A 23 -24.33 19.58 19.31
N GLU A 24 -24.22 20.49 20.29
CA GLU A 24 -22.93 20.90 20.86
C GLU A 24 -22.25 19.65 21.42
N LEU A 25 -21.01 19.38 20.98
CA LEU A 25 -20.22 18.26 21.49
C LEU A 25 -20.05 18.39 23.00
N PRO A 26 -20.19 17.32 23.78
CA PRO A 26 -20.14 17.39 25.23
C PRO A 26 -18.77 17.85 25.71
N LYS A 27 -18.71 18.91 26.50
CA LYS A 27 -17.51 19.30 27.25
C LYS A 27 -17.20 18.25 28.31
N MET A 28 -15.96 17.77 28.34
CA MET A 28 -15.53 16.71 29.24
C MET A 28 -14.27 17.11 29.98
N LYS A 29 -14.13 16.63 31.20
CA LYS A 29 -12.90 16.68 32.00
C LYS A 29 -12.17 15.32 31.86
N PHE A 30 -10.91 15.29 32.21
CA PHE A 30 -10.14 14.04 32.26
C PHE A 30 -10.86 12.99 33.13
N ASN A 31 -10.86 11.75 32.61
CA ASN A 31 -11.55 10.60 33.19
C ASN A 31 -13.08 10.64 33.19
N ASP A 32 -13.70 11.72 32.68
CA ASP A 32 -15.15 11.73 32.48
C ASP A 32 -15.53 10.61 31.49
N VAL A 33 -16.63 9.93 31.84
CA VAL A 33 -17.29 8.95 30.97
C VAL A 33 -18.65 9.51 30.58
N LYS A 34 -18.97 9.54 29.31
CA LYS A 34 -20.27 9.97 28.80
C LYS A 34 -20.79 8.99 27.74
N GLU A 35 -22.10 8.76 27.80
CA GLU A 35 -22.81 8.16 26.68
C GLU A 35 -22.96 9.22 25.58
N VAL A 36 -22.32 8.99 24.42
CA VAL A 36 -22.25 9.93 23.28
C VAL A 36 -23.24 9.58 22.18
N ALA A 37 -23.73 8.35 22.21
CA ALA A 37 -24.87 7.86 21.41
C ALA A 37 -25.46 6.64 22.14
N PRO A 38 -26.71 6.21 21.81
CA PRO A 38 -27.32 5.07 22.47
C PRO A 38 -26.44 3.83 22.50
N GLY A 39 -26.00 3.43 23.70
CA GLY A 39 -25.08 2.32 23.92
C GLY A 39 -23.62 2.55 23.49
N VAL A 40 -23.23 3.80 23.23
CA VAL A 40 -21.84 4.18 22.88
C VAL A 40 -21.30 5.13 23.92
N PHE A 41 -20.23 4.75 24.59
CA PHE A 41 -19.61 5.52 25.66
C PHE A 41 -18.21 5.97 25.27
N PHE A 42 -17.86 7.18 25.64
CA PHE A 42 -16.52 7.76 25.46
C PHE A 42 -15.95 8.12 26.82
N ARG A 43 -14.73 7.67 27.09
CA ARG A 43 -13.93 8.08 28.24
C ARG A 43 -12.82 9.00 27.77
N TYR A 44 -12.82 10.23 28.30
CA TYR A 44 -11.77 11.19 28.00
C TYR A 44 -10.55 10.88 28.87
N SER A 45 -9.50 10.38 28.24
CA SER A 45 -8.22 10.10 28.92
C SER A 45 -7.27 11.28 28.81
N ALA A 46 -6.33 11.35 29.74
CA ALA A 46 -5.31 12.37 29.73
C ALA A 46 -4.04 11.86 29.07
N ILE A 47 -3.79 12.29 27.84
CA ILE A 47 -2.41 12.64 27.51
C ILE A 47 -2.31 14.13 27.66
N SER A 48 -1.46 14.54 28.56
CA SER A 48 -1.09 15.91 28.57
C SER A 48 0.42 16.05 28.49
N ALA A 49 0.89 16.35 27.29
CA ALA A 49 2.16 17.04 27.14
C ALA A 49 2.09 18.48 27.70
N THR A 50 0.90 18.96 28.01
CA THR A 50 0.62 20.36 28.40
C THR A 50 0.11 20.52 29.83
N ASP A 51 -0.40 19.46 30.47
CA ASP A 51 -0.88 19.50 31.85
C ASP A 51 0.15 18.87 32.79
N LYS A 52 0.82 19.70 33.58
CA LYS A 52 1.89 19.29 34.50
C LYS A 52 1.42 18.38 35.64
N ASP A 53 0.11 18.36 35.92
CA ASP A 53 -0.49 17.60 37.00
C ASP A 53 -1.00 16.23 36.56
N VAL A 54 -0.95 15.94 35.25
CA VAL A 54 -1.37 14.66 34.68
C VAL A 54 -0.15 13.82 34.37
N VAL A 55 0.03 12.73 35.10
CA VAL A 55 0.96 11.65 34.73
C VAL A 55 0.58 11.17 33.32
N PHE A 56 1.58 10.97 32.46
CA PHE A 56 1.42 10.43 31.10
C PHE A 56 0.43 9.27 31.13
N GLY A 57 -0.83 9.58 30.86
CA GLY A 57 -1.94 8.65 30.81
C GLY A 57 -2.06 8.08 29.41
N GLY A 58 -2.89 7.09 29.23
CA GLY A 58 -3.08 6.47 27.95
C GLY A 58 -4.02 7.24 27.00
N SER A 59 -4.44 6.53 25.97
CA SER A 59 -5.38 7.00 24.96
C SER A 59 -6.79 7.18 25.49
N ASN A 60 -7.64 7.88 24.74
CA ASN A 60 -9.08 7.85 24.91
C ASN A 60 -9.61 6.43 24.72
N ASN A 61 -10.73 6.13 25.35
CA ASN A 61 -11.38 4.83 25.18
C ASN A 61 -12.84 5.02 24.78
N ILE A 62 -13.29 4.14 23.91
CA ILE A 62 -14.68 4.05 23.48
C ILE A 62 -15.15 2.64 23.72
N TRP A 63 -16.40 2.46 24.18
CA TRP A 63 -17.00 1.15 24.17
C TRP A 63 -18.43 1.17 23.65
N VAL A 64 -18.80 0.07 23.02
CA VAL A 64 -20.09 -0.10 22.35
C VAL A 64 -20.80 -1.31 22.96
N LEU A 65 -22.04 -1.09 23.40
CA LEU A 65 -22.88 -2.13 23.98
C LEU A 65 -23.68 -2.84 22.86
N PHE A 66 -23.25 -4.03 22.49
CA PHE A 66 -24.00 -4.97 21.66
C PHE A 66 -25.04 -5.72 22.52
N GLU A 67 -25.92 -6.52 21.91
CA GLU A 67 -27.00 -7.20 22.63
C GLU A 67 -26.50 -8.02 23.83
N ASP A 68 -25.44 -8.83 23.62
CA ASP A 68 -24.94 -9.78 24.63
C ASP A 68 -23.49 -9.50 25.08
N TYR A 69 -22.81 -8.50 24.51
CA TYR A 69 -21.40 -8.24 24.80
C TYR A 69 -21.01 -6.76 24.60
N VAL A 70 -19.79 -6.45 24.99
CA VAL A 70 -19.17 -5.14 24.82
C VAL A 70 -17.96 -5.25 23.90
N VAL A 71 -17.80 -4.26 23.03
CA VAL A 71 -16.58 -4.00 22.25
C VAL A 71 -15.92 -2.74 22.82
N VAL A 72 -14.63 -2.82 23.12
CA VAL A 72 -13.82 -1.69 23.58
C VAL A 72 -12.84 -1.32 22.46
N ILE A 73 -12.63 -0.02 22.22
CA ILE A 73 -11.65 0.52 21.31
C ILE A 73 -10.51 1.11 22.13
N ASP A 74 -9.31 0.63 21.82
CA ASP A 74 -8.03 0.81 22.48
C ASP A 74 -7.91 0.19 23.88
N ALA A 75 -6.88 -0.63 24.04
CA ALA A 75 -6.59 -1.34 25.29
C ALA A 75 -5.84 -0.48 26.30
N ASN A 76 -5.27 0.64 25.88
CA ASN A 76 -4.52 1.55 26.73
C ASN A 76 -3.25 0.89 27.37
N PHE A 77 -2.68 1.48 28.42
CA PHE A 77 -1.68 0.83 29.28
C PHE A 77 -2.36 -0.11 30.31
N PRO A 78 -1.62 -1.02 30.95
CA PRO A 78 -2.23 -2.02 31.85
C PRO A 78 -3.02 -1.44 33.02
N LYS A 79 -2.57 -0.36 33.62
CA LYS A 79 -3.30 0.32 34.73
C LYS A 79 -4.59 0.95 34.21
N GLU A 80 -4.50 1.72 33.14
CA GLU A 80 -5.64 2.37 32.51
C GLU A 80 -6.65 1.35 31.95
N ALA A 81 -6.18 0.21 31.45
CA ALA A 81 -7.04 -0.91 31.01
C ALA A 81 -7.95 -1.40 32.15
N ALA A 82 -7.39 -1.55 33.37
CA ALA A 82 -8.17 -1.93 34.53
C ALA A 82 -9.24 -0.87 34.90
N ASP A 83 -8.88 0.42 34.79
CA ASP A 83 -9.81 1.55 35.01
C ASP A 83 -10.92 1.57 33.96
N VAL A 84 -10.61 1.28 32.68
CA VAL A 84 -11.59 1.19 31.59
C VAL A 84 -12.56 0.04 31.85
N ILE A 85 -12.05 -1.15 32.20
CA ILE A 85 -12.89 -2.32 32.54
C ILE A 85 -13.84 -1.98 33.70
N ALA A 86 -13.32 -1.33 34.74
CA ALA A 86 -14.15 -0.88 35.85
C ALA A 86 -15.21 0.16 35.44
N ALA A 87 -14.90 1.04 34.49
CA ALA A 87 -15.85 1.99 33.94
C ALA A 87 -16.92 1.29 33.08
N VAL A 88 -16.55 0.35 32.23
CA VAL A 88 -17.48 -0.46 31.44
C VAL A 88 -18.46 -1.20 32.35
N LYS A 89 -17.96 -1.87 33.42
CA LYS A 89 -18.78 -2.61 34.40
C LYS A 89 -19.77 -1.72 35.18
N LYS A 90 -19.58 -0.39 35.20
CA LYS A 90 -20.57 0.57 35.74
C LYS A 90 -21.70 0.89 34.77
N THR A 91 -21.49 0.64 33.47
CA THR A 91 -22.50 0.92 32.43
C THR A 91 -23.32 -0.28 32.04
N THR A 92 -22.79 -1.50 32.26
CA THR A 92 -23.45 -2.78 31.90
C THR A 92 -22.83 -3.97 32.60
N ASP A 93 -23.62 -5.05 32.77
CA ASP A 93 -23.16 -6.36 33.22
C ASP A 93 -22.70 -7.29 32.08
N ARG A 94 -22.81 -6.84 30.83
CA ARG A 94 -22.41 -7.61 29.63
C ARG A 94 -20.90 -7.83 29.62
N PRO A 95 -20.41 -9.03 29.21
CA PRO A 95 -18.98 -9.32 29.13
C PRO A 95 -18.30 -8.50 28.04
N ILE A 96 -17.08 -8.06 28.26
CA ILE A 96 -16.22 -7.49 27.23
C ILE A 96 -15.71 -8.66 26.37
N ARG A 97 -16.17 -8.72 25.12
CA ARG A 97 -15.84 -9.81 24.19
C ARG A 97 -14.68 -9.47 23.27
N TYR A 98 -14.55 -8.22 22.90
CA TYR A 98 -13.51 -7.73 22.00
C TYR A 98 -12.89 -6.45 22.52
N VAL A 99 -11.57 -6.36 22.40
CA VAL A 99 -10.82 -5.10 22.47
C VAL A 99 -10.12 -4.90 21.15
N PHE A 100 -10.24 -3.73 20.56
CA PHE A 100 -9.67 -3.37 19.27
C PHE A 100 -8.51 -2.41 19.46
N ASP A 101 -7.33 -2.81 19.02
CA ASP A 101 -6.16 -1.92 18.97
C ASP A 101 -6.20 -1.12 17.68
N THR A 102 -6.33 0.20 17.78
CA THR A 102 -6.26 1.08 16.62
C THR A 102 -4.87 1.03 15.99
N HIS A 103 -3.82 0.95 16.80
CA HIS A 103 -2.44 0.75 16.35
C HIS A 103 -1.56 0.15 17.47
N HIS A 104 -0.26 -0.06 17.19
CA HIS A 104 0.63 -0.86 18.03
C HIS A 104 1.31 -0.11 19.18
N HIS A 105 1.12 1.20 19.35
CA HIS A 105 1.76 1.96 20.43
C HIS A 105 1.25 1.55 21.82
N GLY A 106 2.10 1.75 22.81
CA GLY A 106 1.87 1.19 24.14
C GLY A 106 0.63 1.71 24.85
N ASP A 107 0.29 2.96 24.66
CA ASP A 107 -0.91 3.62 25.21
C ASP A 107 -2.22 3.24 24.48
N HIS A 108 -2.13 2.39 23.46
CA HIS A 108 -3.29 1.82 22.76
C HIS A 108 -3.35 0.28 22.90
N ALA A 109 -2.21 -0.42 23.09
CA ALA A 109 -2.15 -1.87 22.98
C ALA A 109 -1.54 -2.63 24.18
N TYR A 110 -0.81 -1.96 25.09
CA TYR A 110 -0.11 -2.68 26.17
C TYR A 110 -1.02 -3.22 27.27
N GLY A 111 -2.26 -2.75 27.34
CA GLY A 111 -3.32 -3.26 28.22
C GLY A 111 -3.99 -4.55 27.74
N ASN A 112 -3.68 -5.04 26.54
CA ASN A 112 -4.30 -6.23 25.94
C ASN A 112 -4.33 -7.45 26.88
N ALA A 113 -3.26 -7.70 27.66
CA ALA A 113 -3.21 -8.81 28.59
C ALA A 113 -4.24 -8.69 29.73
N VAL A 114 -4.61 -7.46 30.11
CA VAL A 114 -5.63 -7.20 31.15
C VAL A 114 -7.01 -7.54 30.60
N PHE A 115 -7.36 -7.10 29.40
CA PHE A 115 -8.60 -7.47 28.72
C PHE A 115 -8.70 -8.97 28.41
N ALA A 116 -7.60 -9.60 28.02
CA ALA A 116 -7.58 -11.04 27.77
C ALA A 116 -7.86 -11.88 29.03
N LYS A 117 -7.47 -11.40 30.22
CA LYS A 117 -7.82 -12.04 31.50
C LYS A 117 -9.32 -11.96 31.80
N GLU A 118 -10.02 -10.93 31.31
CA GLU A 118 -11.49 -10.83 31.37
C GLU A 118 -12.19 -11.67 30.28
N GLY A 119 -11.45 -12.39 29.44
CA GLY A 119 -11.97 -13.24 28.37
C GLY A 119 -12.11 -12.57 27.00
N ALA A 120 -11.65 -11.34 26.85
CA ALA A 120 -11.73 -10.63 25.58
C ALA A 120 -10.74 -11.15 24.54
N SER A 121 -11.17 -11.20 23.27
CA SER A 121 -10.28 -11.35 22.12
C SER A 121 -9.75 -9.99 21.67
N VAL A 122 -8.47 -9.96 21.31
CA VAL A 122 -7.80 -8.75 20.84
C VAL A 122 -7.87 -8.70 19.31
N VAL A 123 -8.46 -7.63 18.78
CA VAL A 123 -8.67 -7.39 17.36
C VAL A 123 -7.71 -6.31 16.88
N SER A 124 -7.10 -6.46 15.72
CA SER A 124 -6.36 -5.38 15.06
C SER A 124 -6.24 -5.56 13.55
N GLN A 125 -5.80 -4.51 12.88
CA GLN A 125 -5.33 -4.60 11.50
C GLN A 125 -4.04 -5.44 11.42
N ALA A 126 -3.81 -6.13 10.30
CA ALA A 126 -2.73 -7.09 10.11
C ALA A 126 -1.33 -6.51 10.37
N ASN A 127 -1.04 -5.29 9.90
CA ASN A 127 0.25 -4.63 10.15
C ASN A 127 0.44 -4.25 11.62
N CYS A 128 -0.62 -3.83 12.32
CA CYS A 128 -0.55 -3.59 13.77
C CYS A 128 -0.13 -4.86 14.51
N ALA A 129 -0.79 -6.00 14.23
CA ALA A 129 -0.42 -7.28 14.82
C ALA A 129 1.01 -7.70 14.46
N LYS A 130 1.45 -7.46 13.23
CA LYS A 130 2.82 -7.72 12.78
C LYS A 130 3.83 -6.88 13.55
N LEU A 131 3.60 -5.58 13.69
CA LEU A 131 4.49 -4.67 14.43
C LEU A 131 4.59 -5.04 15.91
N LEU A 132 3.46 -5.37 16.55
CA LEU A 132 3.46 -5.87 17.93
C LEU A 132 4.25 -7.18 18.10
N ARG A 133 4.24 -8.07 17.10
CA ARG A 133 5.05 -9.31 17.15
C ARG A 133 6.53 -9.06 16.94
N LEU A 134 6.91 -8.16 16.04
CA LEU A 134 8.30 -7.91 15.67
C LEU A 134 9.02 -6.97 16.66
N ASN A 135 8.42 -5.83 16.93
CA ASN A 135 9.01 -4.74 17.73
C ASN A 135 8.54 -4.77 19.18
N GLY A 136 7.30 -5.19 19.40
CA GLY A 136 6.63 -5.16 20.69
C GLY A 136 7.42 -5.79 21.84
N PRO A 137 8.09 -6.96 21.69
CA PRO A 137 8.85 -7.54 22.80
C PRO A 137 9.94 -6.62 23.36
N LYS A 138 10.64 -5.90 22.48
CA LYS A 138 11.67 -4.93 22.89
C LYS A 138 11.04 -3.65 23.43
N GLU A 139 10.10 -3.06 22.72
CA GLU A 139 9.46 -1.79 23.07
C GLU A 139 8.68 -1.90 24.39
N PHE A 140 7.95 -2.98 24.61
CA PHE A 140 7.25 -3.27 25.86
C PHE A 140 8.22 -3.42 27.04
N ALA A 141 9.31 -4.17 26.85
CA ALA A 141 10.32 -4.32 27.87
C ALA A 141 11.02 -3.00 28.20
N ASP A 142 11.27 -2.16 27.21
CA ASP A 142 11.92 -0.85 27.39
C ASP A 142 10.96 0.16 28.05
N ALA A 143 9.66 0.11 27.74
CA ALA A 143 8.64 0.95 28.39
C ALA A 143 8.50 0.70 29.90
N GLY A 144 8.87 -0.50 30.38
CA GLY A 144 8.90 -0.84 31.81
C GLY A 144 10.18 -0.43 32.55
N LYS A 145 11.20 0.13 31.87
CA LYS A 145 12.54 0.37 32.43
C LYS A 145 12.88 1.84 32.58
N GLY A 146 13.90 2.09 33.44
CA GLY A 146 14.48 3.40 33.62
C GLY A 146 13.68 4.37 34.49
N PRO A 147 14.12 5.61 34.66
CA PRO A 147 13.47 6.61 35.51
C PRO A 147 12.07 7.02 35.05
N MET A 148 11.79 6.88 33.75
CA MET A 148 10.50 7.16 33.13
C MET A 148 9.71 5.88 32.86
N GLY A 149 10.22 4.72 33.30
CA GLY A 149 9.60 3.42 33.06
C GLY A 149 8.29 3.25 33.82
N ARG A 150 7.30 2.68 33.15
CA ARG A 150 5.98 2.38 33.75
C ARG A 150 6.02 1.05 34.48
N LYS A 151 5.82 1.10 35.80
CA LYS A 151 5.80 -0.09 36.66
C LYS A 151 4.67 -1.06 36.26
N ASP A 152 3.51 -0.55 35.91
CA ASP A 152 2.36 -1.36 35.50
C ASP A 152 2.65 -2.15 34.19
N VAL A 153 3.48 -1.62 33.29
CA VAL A 153 3.98 -2.34 32.10
C VAL A 153 4.99 -3.41 32.54
N ALA A 154 5.93 -3.05 33.43
CA ALA A 154 6.91 -4.01 33.95
C ALA A 154 6.28 -5.20 34.69
N ASP A 155 5.16 -4.98 35.37
CA ASP A 155 4.40 -5.99 36.12
C ASP A 155 3.37 -6.77 35.24
N SER A 156 3.31 -6.48 33.93
CA SER A 156 2.38 -7.08 32.98
C SER A 156 3.10 -7.95 31.93
N SER A 157 2.37 -8.36 30.90
CA SER A 157 2.92 -9.11 29.77
C SER A 157 2.36 -8.57 28.46
N LEU A 158 3.19 -8.59 27.42
CA LEU A 158 2.73 -8.25 26.07
C LEU A 158 1.76 -9.32 25.55
N LYS A 159 0.58 -8.90 25.12
CA LYS A 159 -0.40 -9.75 24.46
C LYS A 159 -0.65 -9.22 23.05
N VAL A 160 -0.32 -10.04 22.03
CA VAL A 160 -0.55 -9.67 20.63
C VAL A 160 -1.97 -10.00 20.20
N PRO A 161 -2.52 -9.28 19.22
CA PRO A 161 -3.84 -9.56 18.64
C PRO A 161 -3.98 -10.98 18.11
N ASN A 162 -5.18 -11.56 18.31
CA ASN A 162 -5.54 -12.91 17.88
C ASN A 162 -6.70 -12.97 16.89
N VAL A 163 -7.38 -11.82 16.66
CA VAL A 163 -8.33 -11.62 15.57
C VAL A 163 -7.77 -10.53 14.65
N ILE A 164 -7.49 -10.87 13.41
CA ILE A 164 -6.73 -10.01 12.49
C ILE A 164 -7.53 -9.84 11.20
N PHE A 165 -7.55 -8.61 10.68
CA PHE A 165 -8.16 -8.30 9.38
C PHE A 165 -7.19 -7.52 8.49
N ASP A 166 -7.35 -7.63 7.18
CA ASP A 166 -6.55 -6.86 6.21
C ASP A 166 -7.19 -5.50 5.93
N ASP A 167 -8.34 -5.47 5.26
CA ASP A 167 -9.00 -4.22 4.83
C ASP A 167 -10.19 -3.85 5.72
N LYS A 168 -10.99 -4.84 6.12
CA LYS A 168 -12.24 -4.62 6.86
C LYS A 168 -12.67 -5.82 7.69
N LEU A 169 -13.15 -5.55 8.90
CA LEU A 169 -13.90 -6.49 9.74
C LEU A 169 -15.19 -5.82 10.22
N VAL A 170 -16.30 -6.53 10.22
CA VAL A 170 -17.61 -6.01 10.67
C VAL A 170 -18.13 -6.85 11.83
N LEU A 171 -18.53 -6.18 12.90
CA LEU A 171 -19.35 -6.75 13.98
C LEU A 171 -20.74 -6.13 13.87
N ASP A 172 -21.77 -6.96 13.77
CA ASP A 172 -23.16 -6.53 13.61
C ASP A 172 -24.08 -7.59 14.24
N ASP A 173 -24.92 -7.19 15.20
CA ASP A 173 -25.90 -8.04 15.84
C ASP A 173 -27.36 -7.54 15.63
N GLY A 174 -27.52 -6.55 14.73
CA GLY A 174 -28.79 -5.88 14.48
C GLY A 174 -29.09 -4.74 15.46
N THR A 175 -28.54 -4.74 16.66
CA THR A 175 -28.67 -3.63 17.64
C THR A 175 -27.59 -2.59 17.43
N GLN A 176 -26.35 -3.03 17.23
CA GLN A 176 -25.18 -2.20 16.96
C GLN A 176 -24.42 -2.73 15.74
N ARG A 177 -23.69 -1.83 15.08
CA ARG A 177 -22.80 -2.15 13.99
C ARG A 177 -21.50 -1.36 14.15
N VAL A 178 -20.37 -2.06 14.15
CA VAL A 178 -19.03 -1.47 14.13
C VAL A 178 -18.27 -2.04 12.95
N GLU A 179 -17.69 -1.17 12.15
CA GLU A 179 -16.83 -1.51 11.01
C GLU A 179 -15.41 -1.11 11.36
N PHE A 180 -14.52 -2.09 11.54
CA PHE A 180 -13.08 -1.85 11.64
C PHE A 180 -12.53 -1.77 10.23
N LEU A 181 -11.86 -0.65 9.92
CA LEU A 181 -11.44 -0.31 8.57
C LEU A 181 -9.95 0.03 8.54
N PHE A 182 -9.24 -0.42 7.53
CA PHE A 182 -7.89 0.03 7.22
C PHE A 182 -7.96 1.15 6.17
N MET A 183 -7.53 2.33 6.53
CA MET A 183 -7.54 3.49 5.64
C MET A 183 -6.21 3.73 4.93
N GLY A 184 -5.17 3.02 5.35
CA GLY A 184 -3.80 3.15 4.89
C GLY A 184 -2.85 3.53 6.02
N HIS A 185 -1.57 3.57 5.73
CA HIS A 185 -0.54 4.03 6.66
C HIS A 185 -0.76 5.52 7.00
N ALA A 186 -0.96 5.83 8.26
CA ALA A 186 -1.10 7.20 8.75
C ALA A 186 -0.06 7.48 9.84
N HIS A 187 -0.48 7.42 11.11
CA HIS A 187 0.38 7.55 12.28
C HIS A 187 1.38 6.37 12.40
N THR A 188 0.89 5.17 12.04
CA THR A 188 1.70 3.95 11.91
C THR A 188 1.28 3.17 10.65
N ALA A 189 2.07 2.16 10.29
CA ALA A 189 1.74 1.30 9.15
C ALA A 189 0.50 0.41 9.37
N GLY A 190 0.02 0.30 10.61
CA GLY A 190 -1.08 -0.59 10.99
C GLY A 190 -2.29 0.11 11.60
N ASP A 191 -2.52 1.38 11.26
CA ASP A 191 -3.65 2.13 11.82
C ASP A 191 -4.98 1.56 11.33
N GLY A 192 -5.80 1.11 12.28
CA GLY A 192 -7.19 0.75 12.05
C GLY A 192 -8.11 1.79 12.68
N VAL A 193 -9.23 2.07 12.06
CA VAL A 193 -10.28 2.94 12.61
C VAL A 193 -11.56 2.14 12.87
N ALA A 194 -12.34 2.54 13.87
CA ALA A 194 -13.64 1.93 14.13
C ALA A 194 -14.74 2.93 13.73
N TYR A 195 -15.54 2.55 12.72
CA TYR A 195 -16.67 3.35 12.23
C TYR A 195 -18.00 2.76 12.70
N LEU A 196 -18.83 3.59 13.28
CA LEU A 196 -20.18 3.26 13.76
C LEU A 196 -21.21 3.95 12.85
N PRO A 197 -21.60 3.32 11.73
CA PRO A 197 -22.43 3.96 10.70
C PRO A 197 -23.80 4.37 11.22
N LYS A 198 -24.42 3.60 12.12
CA LYS A 198 -25.72 3.91 12.74
C LYS A 198 -25.70 5.25 13.50
N HIS A 199 -24.57 5.60 14.08
CA HIS A 199 -24.39 6.79 14.91
C HIS A 199 -23.59 7.89 14.21
N MET A 200 -23.02 7.62 13.02
CA MET A 200 -22.11 8.49 12.29
C MET A 200 -20.89 8.90 13.16
N ILE A 201 -20.36 7.94 13.94
CA ILE A 201 -19.19 8.13 14.81
C ILE A 201 -17.99 7.42 14.20
N LEU A 202 -16.84 8.10 14.20
CA LEU A 202 -15.55 7.55 13.78
C LEU A 202 -14.55 7.62 14.94
N CYS A 203 -14.01 6.47 15.36
CA CYS A 203 -12.94 6.36 16.33
C CYS A 203 -11.64 6.15 15.56
N THR A 204 -10.74 7.11 15.64
CA THR A 204 -9.60 7.19 14.71
C THR A 204 -8.29 6.70 15.29
N GLY A 205 -8.21 6.42 16.60
CA GLY A 205 -6.90 6.34 17.24
C GLY A 205 -6.09 7.59 16.90
N ASP A 206 -4.78 7.44 16.77
CA ASP A 206 -3.88 8.56 16.50
C ASP A 206 -3.80 8.97 15.02
N ALA A 207 -4.57 8.32 14.14
CA ALA A 207 -4.78 8.86 12.81
C ALA A 207 -5.43 10.26 12.82
N CYS A 208 -6.15 10.61 13.91
CA CYS A 208 -6.50 11.99 14.26
C CYS A 208 -6.33 12.22 15.75
N VAL A 209 -5.70 13.33 16.10
CA VAL A 209 -5.60 13.85 17.46
C VAL A 209 -6.22 15.25 17.51
N ASN A 210 -6.94 15.55 18.58
CA ASN A 210 -7.53 16.87 18.76
C ASN A 210 -6.73 17.66 19.79
N GLY A 211 -5.60 18.22 19.36
CA GLY A 211 -4.66 18.97 20.20
C GLY A 211 -3.27 19.06 19.60
N ALA A 212 -2.28 19.37 20.45
CA ALA A 212 -0.94 19.76 20.05
C ALA A 212 -0.03 18.60 19.60
N PHE A 213 -0.38 17.34 19.84
CA PHE A 213 0.58 16.25 19.74
C PHE A 213 0.28 15.34 18.56
N ASN A 214 0.99 15.60 17.43
CA ASN A 214 1.06 14.69 16.29
C ASN A 214 2.45 14.01 16.28
N PHE A 215 2.58 12.83 16.91
CA PHE A 215 3.81 12.08 16.83
C PHE A 215 3.97 11.47 15.44
N MET A 216 5.13 11.71 14.79
CA MET A 216 5.37 11.26 13.41
C MET A 216 6.45 10.20 13.28
N GLY A 217 7.03 9.72 14.38
CA GLY A 217 8.20 8.82 14.34
C GLY A 217 8.02 7.52 13.55
N HIS A 218 6.79 7.02 13.40
CA HIS A 218 6.47 5.80 12.66
C HIS A 218 5.49 6.05 11.50
N SER A 219 5.31 7.30 11.10
CA SER A 219 4.34 7.72 10.09
C SER A 219 4.93 7.76 8.67
N ASP A 220 4.03 7.88 7.70
CA ASP A 220 4.32 8.37 6.36
C ASP A 220 3.35 9.49 6.06
N SER A 221 3.85 10.73 6.02
CA SER A 221 2.98 11.92 5.93
C SER A 221 2.19 12.00 4.62
N ALA A 222 2.71 11.47 3.52
CA ALA A 222 2.00 11.42 2.24
C ALA A 222 0.85 10.40 2.27
N SER A 223 1.09 9.21 2.83
CA SER A 223 0.05 8.20 3.05
C SER A 223 -0.98 8.65 4.06
N TRP A 224 -0.57 9.37 5.11
CA TRP A 224 -1.49 9.90 6.11
C TRP A 224 -2.51 10.87 5.51
N ILE A 225 -2.07 11.77 4.62
CA ILE A 225 -2.98 12.65 3.87
C ILE A 225 -4.01 11.82 3.10
N ARG A 226 -3.60 10.76 2.38
CA ARG A 226 -4.52 9.89 1.63
C ARG A 226 -5.48 9.11 2.55
N ALA A 227 -5.02 8.67 3.71
CA ALA A 227 -5.87 8.00 4.71
C ALA A 227 -6.96 8.96 5.23
N LEU A 228 -6.61 10.21 5.53
CA LEU A 228 -7.55 11.25 5.94
C LEU A 228 -8.58 11.55 4.84
N GLU A 229 -8.15 11.61 3.56
CA GLU A 229 -9.06 11.79 2.43
C GLU A 229 -10.08 10.65 2.30
N LYS A 230 -9.66 9.40 2.54
CA LYS A 230 -10.59 8.25 2.58
C LYS A 230 -11.58 8.38 3.76
N MET A 231 -11.11 8.77 4.95
CA MET A 231 -11.99 8.98 6.11
C MET A 231 -13.01 10.09 5.85
N GLN A 232 -12.64 11.14 5.12
CA GLN A 232 -13.55 12.23 4.74
C GLN A 232 -14.73 11.77 3.87
N GLN A 233 -14.59 10.63 3.16
CA GLN A 233 -15.70 10.05 2.36
C GLN A 233 -16.77 9.37 3.23
N LEU A 234 -16.47 9.07 4.49
CA LEU A 234 -17.43 8.47 5.40
C LEU A 234 -18.48 9.52 5.87
N ASP A 235 -19.70 9.07 6.12
CA ASP A 235 -20.73 9.91 6.72
C ASP A 235 -20.53 10.00 8.23
N VAL A 236 -19.78 11.02 8.67
CA VAL A 236 -19.33 11.21 10.05
C VAL A 236 -19.85 12.55 10.57
N LYS A 237 -20.40 12.54 11.79
CA LYS A 237 -20.76 13.73 12.57
C LYS A 237 -19.84 13.96 13.76
N MET A 238 -19.34 12.86 14.36
CA MET A 238 -18.51 12.91 15.55
C MET A 238 -17.27 12.08 15.36
N ILE A 239 -16.13 12.63 15.76
CA ILE A 239 -14.84 11.95 15.84
C ILE A 239 -14.46 11.77 17.30
N CYS A 240 -14.14 10.50 17.62
CA CYS A 240 -13.48 10.11 18.86
C CYS A 240 -12.00 9.94 18.55
N PRO A 241 -11.15 10.96 18.77
CA PRO A 241 -9.72 10.88 18.49
C PRO A 241 -9.00 9.99 19.49
N GLY A 242 -7.80 9.51 19.17
CA GLY A 242 -6.95 8.79 20.12
C GLY A 242 -6.60 9.65 21.33
N HIS A 243 -6.36 10.93 21.09
CA HIS A 243 -6.05 11.92 22.11
C HIS A 243 -6.80 13.23 21.91
N GLY A 244 -7.11 13.90 23.00
CA GLY A 244 -7.85 15.16 22.99
C GLY A 244 -9.37 14.98 23.07
N PRO A 245 -10.13 16.09 23.16
CA PRO A 245 -11.57 16.06 23.28
C PRO A 245 -12.27 15.59 22.00
N LEU A 246 -13.53 15.19 22.13
CA LEU A 246 -14.40 14.89 20.98
C LEU A 246 -14.40 16.04 19.97
N ALA A 247 -14.53 15.71 18.70
CA ALA A 247 -14.53 16.68 17.60
C ALA A 247 -15.62 16.39 16.57
N GLY A 248 -15.93 17.40 15.75
CA GLY A 248 -16.69 17.23 14.53
C GLY A 248 -15.84 16.71 13.37
N LYS A 249 -16.50 16.50 12.23
CA LYS A 249 -15.82 16.02 11.00
C LYS A 249 -14.72 16.99 10.50
N ASP A 250 -14.80 18.26 10.87
CA ASP A 250 -13.79 19.28 10.55
C ASP A 250 -12.40 18.95 11.10
N LEU A 251 -12.27 18.07 12.10
CA LEU A 251 -10.99 17.60 12.60
C LEU A 251 -10.19 16.88 11.50
N LEU A 252 -10.83 16.11 10.62
CA LEU A 252 -10.17 15.44 9.51
C LEU A 252 -9.53 16.45 8.55
N GLU A 253 -10.20 17.57 8.28
CA GLU A 253 -9.66 18.63 7.41
C GLU A 253 -8.52 19.38 8.08
N LYS A 254 -8.65 19.71 9.38
CA LYS A 254 -7.57 20.34 10.15
C LYS A 254 -6.33 19.47 10.19
N GLN A 255 -6.50 18.17 10.44
CA GLN A 255 -5.41 17.21 10.49
C GLN A 255 -4.72 17.08 9.12
N LYS A 256 -5.50 16.99 8.03
CA LYS A 256 -4.96 16.96 6.66
C LYS A 256 -4.21 18.25 6.33
N HIS A 257 -4.81 19.39 6.63
CA HIS A 257 -4.19 20.69 6.38
C HIS A 257 -2.84 20.84 7.08
N TYR A 258 -2.73 20.34 8.32
CA TYR A 258 -1.45 20.30 9.04
C TYR A 258 -0.35 19.59 8.23
N PHE A 259 -0.61 18.39 7.73
CA PHE A 259 0.40 17.64 6.99
C PHE A 259 0.70 18.24 5.61
N VAL A 260 -0.32 18.73 4.91
CA VAL A 260 -0.13 19.37 3.60
C VAL A 260 0.76 20.60 3.75
N GLU A 261 0.43 21.52 4.65
CA GLU A 261 1.19 22.75 4.83
C GLU A 261 2.59 22.48 5.38
N LEU A 262 2.74 21.56 6.34
CA LEU A 262 4.05 21.17 6.86
C LEU A 262 4.96 20.67 5.74
N ARG A 263 4.45 19.77 4.88
CA ARG A 263 5.19 19.24 3.72
C ARG A 263 5.57 20.34 2.74
N GLU A 264 4.67 21.28 2.44
CA GLU A 264 4.92 22.41 1.53
C GLU A 264 6.02 23.32 2.06
N GLN A 265 5.97 23.70 3.35
CA GLN A 265 6.96 24.57 3.96
C GLN A 265 8.33 23.88 4.03
N VAL A 266 8.38 22.60 4.39
CA VAL A 266 9.62 21.80 4.41
C VAL A 266 10.20 21.65 3.00
N ALA A 267 9.36 21.35 1.99
CA ALA A 267 9.80 21.24 0.59
C ALA A 267 10.38 22.55 0.07
N LYS A 268 9.78 23.69 0.43
CA LYS A 268 10.31 25.02 0.11
C LYS A 268 11.69 25.26 0.73
N GLY A 269 11.88 24.84 1.98
CA GLY A 269 13.17 24.92 2.65
C GLY A 269 14.24 24.07 1.97
N ILE A 270 13.90 22.83 1.60
CA ILE A 270 14.79 21.91 0.85
C ILE A 270 15.16 22.51 -0.52
N SER A 271 14.17 23.06 -1.24
CA SER A 271 14.41 23.68 -2.54
C SER A 271 15.31 24.91 -2.47
N ALA A 272 15.35 25.59 -1.31
CA ALA A 272 16.24 26.69 -1.02
C ALA A 272 17.59 26.25 -0.42
N ASP A 273 17.90 24.96 -0.45
CA ASP A 273 19.12 24.32 0.07
C ASP A 273 19.40 24.63 1.56
N LYS A 274 18.34 24.81 2.36
CA LYS A 274 18.45 25.05 3.80
C LYS A 274 18.76 23.76 4.56
N SER A 275 19.54 23.89 5.65
CA SER A 275 19.70 22.81 6.62
C SER A 275 18.38 22.46 7.29
N VAL A 276 18.28 21.26 7.89
CA VAL A 276 17.07 20.87 8.63
C VAL A 276 16.83 21.79 9.83
N GLU A 277 17.87 22.23 10.50
CA GLU A 277 17.83 23.18 11.62
C GLU A 277 17.28 24.54 11.20
N ASP A 278 17.64 25.02 10.00
CA ASP A 278 17.11 26.28 9.46
C ASP A 278 15.66 26.13 8.97
N VAL A 279 15.29 24.95 8.47
CA VAL A 279 13.89 24.66 8.11
C VAL A 279 13.02 24.63 9.37
N ILE A 280 13.46 23.99 10.45
CA ILE A 280 12.74 23.98 11.74
C ILE A 280 12.44 25.40 12.22
N LYS A 281 13.41 26.31 12.13
CA LYS A 281 13.22 27.72 12.53
C LYS A 281 12.31 28.50 11.57
N ALA A 282 12.21 28.06 10.32
CA ALA A 282 11.48 28.76 9.28
C ALA A 282 10.01 28.30 9.14
N VAL A 283 9.66 27.12 9.64
CA VAL A 283 8.28 26.62 9.63
C VAL A 283 7.43 27.48 10.55
N ASP A 284 6.41 28.12 9.99
CA ASP A 284 5.47 28.98 10.69
C ASP A 284 4.04 28.64 10.28
N MET A 285 3.22 28.20 11.24
CA MET A 285 1.83 27.81 11.06
C MET A 285 0.96 28.48 12.12
N PRO A 286 0.61 29.79 11.94
CA PRO A 286 -0.12 30.57 12.94
C PRO A 286 -1.48 29.96 13.34
N TRP A 287 -2.25 29.45 12.38
CA TRP A 287 -3.53 28.80 12.63
C TRP A 287 -3.39 27.52 13.48
N TYR A 288 -2.30 26.79 13.30
CA TYR A 288 -2.01 25.60 14.11
C TYR A 288 -1.74 26.00 15.56
N LYS A 289 -0.98 27.08 15.75
CA LYS A 289 -0.73 27.65 17.08
C LYS A 289 -2.01 28.18 17.73
N GLU A 290 -2.90 28.81 16.98
CA GLU A 290 -4.21 29.23 17.48
C GLU A 290 -5.07 28.03 17.90
N TRP A 291 -5.05 26.95 17.12
CA TRP A 291 -5.81 25.74 17.43
C TRP A 291 -5.22 24.93 18.59
N THR A 292 -3.91 24.76 18.65
CA THR A 292 -3.24 23.81 19.55
C THR A 292 -2.50 24.48 20.70
N GLY A 293 -2.29 25.79 20.66
CA GLY A 293 -1.47 26.55 21.61
C GLY A 293 0.05 26.43 21.41
N THR A 294 0.51 25.69 20.37
CA THR A 294 1.95 25.45 20.13
C THR A 294 2.28 25.46 18.64
N THR A 295 3.54 25.62 18.31
CA THR A 295 4.06 25.45 16.94
C THR A 295 4.31 23.98 16.62
N PRO A 296 4.39 23.59 15.32
CA PRO A 296 4.79 22.23 14.94
C PRO A 296 6.07 21.78 15.63
N ALA A 297 6.08 20.55 16.14
CA ALA A 297 7.26 19.99 16.80
C ALA A 297 8.45 19.92 15.84
N GLY A 298 9.65 20.28 16.29
CA GLY A 298 10.86 20.21 15.47
C GLY A 298 11.15 18.80 14.95
N ASP A 299 10.77 17.77 15.71
CA ASP A 299 10.95 16.38 15.30
C ASP A 299 10.00 16.00 14.14
N ASN A 300 8.79 16.57 14.07
CA ASN A 300 7.90 16.40 12.92
C ASN A 300 8.49 17.06 11.66
N VAL A 301 9.08 18.25 11.80
CA VAL A 301 9.79 18.93 10.70
C VAL A 301 10.97 18.07 10.22
N LYS A 302 11.76 17.52 11.14
CA LYS A 302 12.88 16.60 10.82
C LYS A 302 12.38 15.36 10.09
N HIS A 303 11.28 14.78 10.56
CA HIS A 303 10.68 13.59 9.96
C HIS A 303 10.26 13.87 8.51
N VAL A 304 9.47 14.90 8.26
CA VAL A 304 9.05 15.30 6.91
C VAL A 304 10.25 15.68 6.04
N TYR A 305 11.26 16.35 6.60
CA TYR A 305 12.50 16.63 5.88
C TYR A 305 13.22 15.33 5.46
N ALA A 306 13.27 14.34 6.33
CA ALA A 306 13.87 13.03 6.04
C ALA A 306 13.07 12.27 4.97
N GLU A 307 11.72 12.30 5.03
CA GLU A 307 10.85 11.73 3.99
C GLU A 307 11.16 12.37 2.61
N LEU A 308 11.08 13.70 2.53
CA LEU A 308 11.23 14.42 1.27
C LEU A 308 12.64 14.35 0.70
N THR A 309 13.64 14.22 1.54
CA THR A 309 15.04 14.02 1.11
C THR A 309 15.41 12.56 0.90
N GLY A 310 14.50 11.61 1.19
CA GLY A 310 14.73 10.17 1.02
C GLY A 310 15.70 9.57 2.04
N ARG A 311 15.76 10.13 3.24
CA ARG A 311 16.58 9.62 4.35
C ARG A 311 15.89 8.56 5.20
N ILE A 312 14.62 8.31 4.95
CA ILE A 312 13.85 7.21 5.54
C ILE A 312 13.16 6.41 4.43
N THR A 313 12.87 5.15 4.73
CA THR A 313 12.24 4.24 3.78
C THR A 313 10.86 4.78 3.36
N PRO A 314 10.57 4.86 2.05
CA PRO A 314 9.24 5.24 1.58
C PRO A 314 8.27 4.07 1.78
N TRP A 315 7.55 4.08 2.87
CA TRP A 315 6.65 2.99 3.26
C TRP A 315 5.53 2.71 2.27
N ASP A 316 4.99 3.75 1.64
CA ASP A 316 4.01 3.61 0.56
C ASP A 316 4.55 2.76 -0.59
N LEU A 317 5.84 2.92 -0.92
CA LEU A 317 6.49 2.10 -1.93
C LEU A 317 6.61 0.63 -1.50
N VAL A 318 6.96 0.39 -0.23
CA VAL A 318 7.15 -0.95 0.31
C VAL A 318 5.81 -1.68 0.46
N GLU A 319 4.81 -1.04 1.06
CA GLU A 319 3.54 -1.68 1.38
C GLU A 319 2.58 -1.79 0.20
N ASP A 320 2.37 -0.69 -0.55
CA ASP A 320 1.43 -0.68 -1.67
C ASP A 320 1.83 -1.66 -2.79
N PHE A 321 3.14 -1.90 -2.95
CA PHE A 321 3.68 -2.80 -3.96
C PHE A 321 4.16 -4.14 -3.40
N GLY A 322 4.13 -4.32 -2.08
CA GLY A 322 4.61 -5.54 -1.41
C GLY A 322 6.10 -5.80 -1.70
N ILE A 323 6.91 -4.73 -1.74
CA ILE A 323 8.35 -4.84 -1.87
C ILE A 323 8.92 -5.46 -0.60
N TYR A 324 9.87 -6.37 -0.74
CA TYR A 324 10.51 -7.02 0.39
C TYR A 324 11.99 -6.70 0.47
N GLU A 325 12.49 -6.75 1.68
CA GLU A 325 13.92 -6.60 1.98
C GLU A 325 14.67 -7.89 1.66
N GLY A 326 15.93 -7.74 1.29
CA GLY A 326 16.86 -8.86 1.18
C GLY A 326 17.04 -9.58 2.52
N PRO A 327 17.56 -10.81 2.50
CA PRO A 327 17.57 -11.68 3.67
C PRO A 327 18.51 -11.20 4.80
N SER A 328 19.45 -10.32 4.51
CA SER A 328 20.44 -9.84 5.48
C SER A 328 20.95 -8.45 5.13
N PRO A 329 21.39 -7.68 6.16
CA PRO A 329 22.08 -6.41 5.97
C PRO A 329 23.35 -6.60 5.14
N THR A 330 23.65 -5.65 4.25
CA THR A 330 24.87 -5.70 3.43
C THR A 330 26.14 -5.60 4.29
N LYS A 331 26.05 -4.95 5.45
CA LYS A 331 27.16 -4.85 6.43
C LYS A 331 27.54 -6.19 7.07
N ASP A 332 26.66 -7.19 7.04
CA ASP A 332 26.93 -8.51 7.61
C ASP A 332 27.75 -9.41 6.63
N THR A 333 27.99 -8.91 5.40
CA THR A 333 28.85 -9.60 4.44
C THR A 333 30.30 -9.58 4.92
N PRO A 334 31.02 -10.73 4.95
CA PRO A 334 32.42 -10.77 5.35
C PRO A 334 33.29 -9.78 4.57
N GLY A 335 34.06 -8.98 5.31
CA GLY A 335 34.94 -7.95 4.72
C GLY A 335 34.20 -6.70 4.24
N TRP A 336 32.95 -6.48 4.66
CA TRP A 336 32.21 -5.25 4.33
C TRP A 336 32.97 -3.98 4.75
N LYS A 337 32.93 -3.01 3.86
CA LYS A 337 33.40 -1.64 4.09
C LYS A 337 32.36 -0.67 3.60
N ALA A 338 32.25 0.49 4.24
CA ALA A 338 31.38 1.55 3.75
C ALA A 338 31.70 1.86 2.28
N PRO A 339 30.73 1.92 1.38
CA PRO A 339 30.96 2.19 -0.03
C PRO A 339 31.46 3.61 -0.23
N LYS A 340 32.34 3.80 -1.22
CA LYS A 340 32.94 5.10 -1.55
C LYS A 340 32.59 5.57 -2.95
N ARG A 341 32.32 4.64 -3.87
CA ARG A 341 32.18 4.96 -5.30
C ARG A 341 31.08 4.14 -5.95
N ILE A 342 30.13 4.83 -6.59
CA ILE A 342 29.03 4.22 -7.32
C ILE A 342 28.99 4.76 -8.76
N VAL A 343 28.96 3.89 -9.74
CA VAL A 343 28.73 4.24 -11.15
C VAL A 343 27.22 4.34 -11.38
N VAL A 344 26.80 5.47 -11.95
CA VAL A 344 25.39 5.77 -12.26
C VAL A 344 25.20 6.13 -13.73
N PRO A 345 24.02 6.00 -14.31
CA PRO A 345 23.72 6.56 -15.62
C PRO A 345 23.99 8.08 -15.67
N ASN A 346 24.08 8.64 -16.87
CA ASN A 346 24.20 10.08 -17.02
C ASN A 346 22.94 10.79 -16.52
N LEU A 347 22.96 11.18 -15.24
CA LEU A 347 21.84 11.79 -14.54
C LEU A 347 21.81 13.30 -14.73
N MET A 348 20.61 13.89 -14.73
CA MET A 348 20.44 15.33 -14.61
C MET A 348 21.01 15.83 -13.28
N PRO A 349 21.55 17.07 -13.22
CA PRO A 349 22.16 17.62 -12.00
C PRO A 349 21.26 17.53 -10.75
N ALA A 350 19.96 17.74 -10.89
CA ALA A 350 18.98 17.63 -9.80
C ALA A 350 18.93 16.23 -9.21
N ARG A 351 18.92 15.19 -10.06
CA ARG A 351 18.93 13.78 -9.61
C ARG A 351 20.24 13.39 -8.92
N LEU A 352 21.37 13.89 -9.43
CA LEU A 352 22.66 13.66 -8.79
C LEU A 352 22.72 14.35 -7.41
N ALA A 353 22.16 15.55 -7.27
CA ALA A 353 22.05 16.24 -6.00
C ALA A 353 21.20 15.46 -4.97
N GLU A 354 20.09 14.83 -5.42
CA GLU A 354 19.28 13.94 -4.56
C GLU A 354 20.13 12.76 -4.03
N LEU A 355 20.92 12.10 -4.88
CA LEU A 355 21.79 10.99 -4.48
C LEU A 355 22.85 11.44 -3.46
N LYS A 356 23.47 12.59 -3.68
CA LYS A 356 24.44 13.16 -2.73
C LYS A 356 23.82 13.51 -1.37
N ARG A 357 22.53 13.86 -1.33
CA ARG A 357 21.83 14.10 -0.05
C ARG A 357 21.65 12.83 0.77
N VAL A 358 21.33 11.70 0.13
CA VAL A 358 21.09 10.42 0.84
C VAL A 358 22.37 9.65 1.14
N ALA A 359 23.45 9.93 0.39
CA ALA A 359 24.76 9.28 0.54
C ALA A 359 25.89 10.28 0.27
N PRO A 360 26.12 11.26 1.18
CA PRO A 360 27.06 12.36 0.96
C PRO A 360 28.51 11.92 0.85
N GLU A 361 28.86 10.80 1.48
CA GLU A 361 30.23 10.25 1.49
C GLU A 361 30.58 9.46 0.22
N ILE A 362 29.62 9.29 -0.71
CA ILE A 362 29.80 8.51 -1.93
C ILE A 362 30.13 9.43 -3.11
N GLU A 363 31.17 9.07 -3.85
CA GLU A 363 31.47 9.63 -5.16
C GLU A 363 30.60 8.94 -6.23
N PHE A 364 29.77 9.72 -6.93
CA PHE A 364 28.96 9.25 -8.03
C PHE A 364 29.64 9.55 -9.36
N ILE A 365 29.94 8.51 -10.15
CA ILE A 365 30.60 8.60 -11.46
C ILE A 365 29.57 8.28 -12.55
N SER A 366 29.42 9.19 -13.53
CA SER A 366 28.47 9.00 -14.62
C SER A 366 29.07 8.16 -15.76
N ALA A 367 28.29 7.19 -16.23
CA ALA A 367 28.53 6.44 -17.46
C ALA A 367 27.40 6.69 -18.47
N LYS A 368 27.69 6.73 -19.77
CA LYS A 368 26.67 6.90 -20.82
C LYS A 368 26.13 5.58 -21.32
N THR A 369 26.97 4.55 -21.33
CA THR A 369 26.65 3.21 -21.82
C THR A 369 27.20 2.14 -20.88
N ALA A 370 26.80 0.88 -21.08
CA ALA A 370 27.34 -0.25 -20.33
C ALA A 370 28.85 -0.45 -20.60
N GLU A 371 29.31 -0.16 -21.84
CA GLU A 371 30.72 -0.21 -22.21
C GLU A 371 31.54 0.86 -21.48
N ASP A 372 30.98 2.07 -21.33
CA ASP A 372 31.62 3.11 -20.54
C ASP A 372 31.69 2.72 -19.06
N ALA A 373 30.60 2.18 -18.51
CA ALA A 373 30.56 1.68 -17.14
C ALA A 373 31.62 0.58 -16.92
N ALA A 374 31.79 -0.34 -17.87
CA ALA A 374 32.80 -1.41 -17.79
C ALA A 374 34.24 -0.90 -17.78
N LYS A 375 34.51 0.26 -18.38
CA LYS A 375 35.87 0.89 -18.39
C LYS A 375 36.20 1.58 -17.08
N ILE A 376 35.20 2.11 -16.35
CA ILE A 376 35.40 2.95 -15.17
C ILE A 376 35.04 2.25 -13.85
N CYS A 377 34.61 1.00 -13.88
CA CYS A 377 34.08 0.31 -12.70
C CYS A 377 35.12 -0.39 -11.83
N ALA A 378 36.42 -0.32 -12.19
CA ALA A 378 37.47 -1.14 -11.55
C ALA A 378 37.52 -1.01 -10.03
N ASP A 379 37.28 0.16 -9.51
CA ASP A 379 37.27 0.50 -8.07
C ASP A 379 35.89 0.93 -7.55
N ALA A 380 34.84 0.73 -8.33
CA ALA A 380 33.47 1.00 -7.91
C ALA A 380 32.94 -0.08 -6.96
N ASP A 381 32.18 0.34 -5.97
CA ASP A 381 31.48 -0.53 -5.01
C ASP A 381 30.15 -1.02 -5.54
N ALA A 382 29.51 -0.22 -6.40
CA ALA A 382 28.22 -0.55 -7.01
C ALA A 382 28.04 0.09 -8.41
N ILE A 383 27.11 -0.45 -9.17
CA ILE A 383 26.66 0.08 -10.47
C ILE A 383 25.14 0.12 -10.51
N ILE A 384 24.59 1.24 -11.01
CA ILE A 384 23.17 1.43 -11.21
C ILE A 384 22.85 1.46 -12.71
N GLY A 385 21.86 0.67 -13.13
CA GLY A 385 21.28 0.73 -14.49
C GLY A 385 22.04 -0.02 -15.56
N TYR A 386 23.19 -0.58 -15.28
CA TYR A 386 23.99 -1.35 -16.23
C TYR A 386 24.41 -2.71 -15.68
N SER A 387 24.41 -3.72 -16.56
CA SER A 387 24.99 -5.03 -16.28
C SER A 387 25.63 -5.59 -17.56
N SER A 388 26.78 -6.25 -17.42
CA SER A 388 27.41 -7.03 -18.50
C SER A 388 28.50 -7.93 -17.91
N ALA A 389 28.93 -8.95 -18.69
CA ALA A 389 30.05 -9.81 -18.30
C ALA A 389 31.35 -8.99 -18.08
N ASP A 390 31.58 -7.98 -18.91
CA ASP A 390 32.77 -7.10 -18.80
C ASP A 390 32.73 -6.26 -17.53
N ILE A 391 31.56 -5.76 -17.11
CA ILE A 391 31.37 -5.08 -15.84
C ILE A 391 31.76 -5.99 -14.67
N VAL A 392 31.29 -7.24 -14.66
CA VAL A 392 31.60 -8.22 -13.61
C VAL A 392 33.10 -8.55 -13.60
N LYS A 393 33.69 -8.69 -14.78
CA LYS A 393 35.13 -9.00 -14.93
C LYS A 393 36.03 -7.85 -14.46
N ASN A 394 35.68 -6.61 -14.81
CA ASN A 394 36.50 -5.43 -14.56
C ASN A 394 36.30 -4.84 -13.15
N GLY A 395 35.09 -4.95 -12.61
CA GLY A 395 34.73 -4.37 -11.32
C GLY A 395 35.23 -5.18 -10.13
N LYS A 396 36.50 -5.01 -9.77
CA LYS A 396 37.17 -5.78 -8.72
C LYS A 396 36.56 -5.62 -7.32
N ASN A 397 35.95 -4.46 -7.06
CA ASN A 397 35.36 -4.09 -5.77
C ASN A 397 33.82 -4.16 -5.79
N LEU A 398 33.21 -4.56 -6.92
CA LEU A 398 31.76 -4.56 -7.04
C LEU A 398 31.10 -5.53 -6.05
N ARG A 399 30.15 -5.02 -5.31
CA ARG A 399 29.33 -5.74 -4.32
C ARG A 399 27.86 -5.70 -4.65
N TRP A 400 27.42 -4.71 -5.45
CA TRP A 400 26.03 -4.53 -5.79
C TRP A 400 25.83 -4.00 -7.21
N ILE A 401 24.84 -4.55 -7.92
CA ILE A 401 24.34 -4.06 -9.20
C ILE A 401 22.83 -3.87 -9.10
N GLN A 402 22.36 -2.66 -9.43
CA GLN A 402 20.94 -2.34 -9.54
C GLN A 402 20.54 -2.37 -11.02
N ILE A 403 19.68 -3.29 -11.40
CA ILE A 403 19.08 -3.37 -12.74
C ILE A 403 17.96 -2.33 -12.87
N GLY A 404 17.88 -1.69 -14.05
CA GLY A 404 16.94 -0.61 -14.36
C GLY A 404 15.54 -1.06 -14.80
N HIS A 405 15.22 -2.35 -14.74
CA HIS A 405 13.92 -2.94 -15.12
C HIS A 405 13.60 -4.16 -14.28
N ALA A 406 12.40 -4.74 -14.45
CA ALA A 406 11.93 -5.84 -13.61
C ALA A 406 12.45 -7.21 -14.03
N GLY A 407 12.43 -7.52 -15.32
CA GLY A 407 12.94 -8.80 -15.82
C GLY A 407 14.46 -8.78 -15.97
N VAL A 408 15.13 -9.82 -15.55
CA VAL A 408 16.62 -9.90 -15.51
C VAL A 408 17.19 -10.97 -16.43
N ASP A 409 16.36 -11.55 -17.27
CA ASP A 409 16.71 -12.67 -18.16
C ASP A 409 17.88 -12.36 -19.12
N LYS A 410 18.04 -11.09 -19.53
CA LYS A 410 19.13 -10.62 -20.40
C LYS A 410 20.35 -10.11 -19.62
N ASP A 411 20.22 -9.87 -18.32
CA ASP A 411 21.26 -9.26 -17.47
C ASP A 411 22.10 -10.28 -16.71
N LEU A 412 21.53 -11.44 -16.41
CA LEU A 412 22.19 -12.49 -15.63
C LEU A 412 23.19 -13.29 -16.48
N SER A 413 24.34 -12.67 -16.79
CA SER A 413 25.43 -13.41 -17.40
C SER A 413 25.92 -14.54 -16.48
N LYS A 414 26.58 -15.56 -17.03
CA LYS A 414 27.15 -16.68 -16.26
C LYS A 414 28.11 -16.18 -15.18
N GLU A 415 28.88 -15.15 -15.50
CA GLU A 415 29.85 -14.51 -14.60
C GLU A 415 29.10 -13.84 -13.43
N LEU A 416 28.00 -13.11 -13.70
CA LEU A 416 27.22 -12.45 -12.66
C LEU A 416 26.50 -13.45 -11.75
N VAL A 417 25.96 -14.53 -12.33
CA VAL A 417 25.32 -15.61 -11.55
C VAL A 417 26.34 -16.27 -10.60
N ALA A 418 27.57 -16.53 -11.07
CA ALA A 418 28.63 -17.16 -10.28
C ALA A 418 29.30 -16.19 -9.28
N SER A 419 29.09 -14.89 -9.38
CA SER A 419 29.74 -13.87 -8.54
C SER A 419 29.05 -13.74 -7.18
N PRO A 420 29.72 -13.17 -6.14
CA PRO A 420 29.10 -12.80 -4.88
C PRO A 420 28.30 -11.47 -4.96
N ILE A 421 28.28 -10.80 -6.12
CA ILE A 421 27.64 -9.50 -6.29
C ILE A 421 26.14 -9.64 -6.06
N VAL A 422 25.58 -8.82 -5.19
CA VAL A 422 24.13 -8.74 -4.98
C VAL A 422 23.50 -8.04 -6.20
N VAL A 423 22.41 -8.58 -6.68
CA VAL A 423 21.63 -7.97 -7.77
C VAL A 423 20.27 -7.57 -7.27
N THR A 424 19.86 -6.36 -7.58
CA THR A 424 18.50 -5.86 -7.33
C THR A 424 17.88 -5.35 -8.63
N ASN A 425 16.55 -5.39 -8.72
CA ASN A 425 15.81 -4.98 -9.91
C ASN A 425 14.60 -4.09 -9.56
N LEU A 426 13.68 -3.86 -10.51
CA LEU A 426 12.45 -3.10 -10.32
C LEU A 426 11.22 -4.02 -10.18
N GLN A 427 11.39 -5.23 -9.66
CA GLN A 427 10.26 -6.15 -9.47
C GLN A 427 9.16 -5.51 -8.62
N ARG A 428 7.91 -5.82 -8.93
CA ARG A 428 6.67 -5.34 -8.30
C ARG A 428 6.27 -3.88 -8.62
N LEU A 429 7.21 -2.98 -8.88
CA LEU A 429 6.95 -1.55 -9.09
C LEU A 429 6.08 -1.24 -10.32
N ASN A 430 6.20 -2.06 -11.37
CA ASN A 430 5.44 -1.90 -12.60
C ASN A 430 4.11 -2.67 -12.59
N GLY A 431 3.72 -3.23 -11.43
CA GLY A 431 2.49 -4.00 -11.30
C GLY A 431 1.24 -3.25 -11.76
N PRO A 432 0.95 -2.04 -11.30
CA PRO A 432 -0.27 -1.31 -11.69
C PRO A 432 -0.37 -1.04 -13.19
N ASN A 433 0.65 -0.42 -13.79
CA ASN A 433 0.60 -0.03 -15.19
C ASN A 433 0.64 -1.22 -16.16
N VAL A 434 1.38 -2.29 -15.83
CA VAL A 434 1.32 -3.53 -16.63
C VAL A 434 -0.02 -4.24 -16.50
N ALA A 435 -0.66 -4.18 -15.32
CA ALA A 435 -2.00 -4.71 -15.15
C ALA A 435 -3.05 -3.89 -15.94
N ASP A 436 -2.90 -2.57 -15.99
CA ASP A 436 -3.74 -1.71 -16.83
C ASP A 436 -3.59 -2.08 -18.31
N GLN A 437 -2.35 -2.32 -18.77
CA GLN A 437 -2.07 -2.77 -20.13
C GLN A 437 -2.70 -4.14 -20.43
N ALA A 438 -2.62 -5.09 -19.50
CA ALA A 438 -3.25 -6.41 -19.66
C ALA A 438 -4.77 -6.29 -19.83
N PHE A 439 -5.42 -5.43 -19.05
CA PHE A 439 -6.85 -5.16 -19.17
C PHE A 439 -7.20 -4.35 -20.42
N ALA A 440 -6.36 -3.40 -20.85
CA ALA A 440 -6.54 -2.68 -22.09
C ALA A 440 -6.57 -3.64 -23.29
N LEU A 441 -5.59 -4.58 -23.36
CA LEU A 441 -5.55 -5.62 -24.39
C LEU A 441 -6.78 -6.54 -24.33
N LEU A 442 -7.15 -7.02 -23.13
CA LEU A 442 -8.30 -7.88 -22.93
C LEU A 442 -9.61 -7.19 -23.31
N LEU A 443 -9.84 -5.95 -22.85
CA LEU A 443 -11.04 -5.18 -23.17
C LEU A 443 -11.11 -4.79 -24.65
N CYS A 444 -9.96 -4.51 -25.28
CA CYS A 444 -9.91 -4.28 -26.71
C CYS A 444 -10.43 -5.49 -27.52
N LEU A 445 -10.11 -6.71 -27.08
CA LEU A 445 -10.58 -7.95 -27.69
C LEU A 445 -12.05 -8.24 -27.34
N THR A 446 -12.42 -8.18 -26.06
CA THR A 446 -13.75 -8.59 -25.60
C THR A 446 -14.84 -7.59 -25.96
N ARG A 447 -14.49 -6.33 -26.23
CA ARG A 447 -15.41 -5.24 -26.65
C ARG A 447 -15.24 -4.88 -28.12
N ASP A 448 -14.43 -5.64 -28.85
CA ASP A 448 -14.15 -5.46 -30.28
C ASP A 448 -13.71 -4.04 -30.68
N LEU A 449 -12.97 -3.39 -29.76
CA LEU A 449 -12.55 -1.99 -29.94
C LEU A 449 -11.60 -1.81 -31.13
N ARG A 450 -10.85 -2.85 -31.50
CA ARG A 450 -9.98 -2.81 -32.68
C ARG A 450 -10.78 -2.55 -33.96
N GLU A 451 -11.91 -3.26 -34.17
CA GLU A 451 -12.77 -3.06 -35.33
C GLU A 451 -13.49 -1.70 -35.24
N VAL A 452 -14.03 -1.34 -34.06
CA VAL A 452 -14.76 -0.08 -33.84
C VAL A 452 -13.88 1.14 -34.10
N VAL A 453 -12.66 1.16 -33.55
CA VAL A 453 -11.71 2.25 -33.76
C VAL A 453 -11.22 2.30 -35.21
N GLY A 454 -11.00 1.12 -35.83
CA GLY A 454 -10.65 1.02 -37.24
C GLY A 454 -11.75 1.62 -38.15
N GLN A 455 -13.01 1.28 -37.92
CA GLN A 455 -14.16 1.84 -38.66
C GLN A 455 -14.28 3.35 -38.45
N GLN A 456 -14.06 3.84 -37.23
CA GLN A 456 -14.07 5.27 -36.94
C GLN A 456 -12.96 6.01 -37.67
N SER A 457 -11.75 5.46 -37.69
CA SER A 457 -10.55 6.14 -38.22
C SER A 457 -10.44 6.04 -39.75
N ILE A 458 -10.95 4.96 -40.34
CA ILE A 458 -10.82 4.66 -41.78
C ILE A 458 -12.10 5.02 -42.54
N ASP A 459 -13.24 4.56 -42.04
CA ASP A 459 -14.55 4.69 -42.73
C ASP A 459 -15.33 5.92 -42.30
N PHE A 460 -14.94 6.61 -41.22
CA PHE A 460 -15.68 7.70 -40.58
C PHE A 460 -17.13 7.33 -40.29
N ALA A 461 -17.39 6.09 -39.88
CA ALA A 461 -18.72 5.50 -39.84
C ALA A 461 -19.13 5.00 -38.45
N TRP A 462 -20.40 5.21 -38.11
CA TRP A 462 -21.05 4.61 -36.94
C TRP A 462 -21.63 3.24 -37.31
N LYS A 463 -20.79 2.20 -37.22
CA LYS A 463 -21.20 0.83 -37.56
C LYS A 463 -21.01 -0.08 -36.34
N LYS A 464 -21.93 -1.06 -36.17
CA LYS A 464 -21.74 -2.12 -35.17
C LYS A 464 -20.64 -3.07 -35.63
N PRO A 465 -19.82 -3.59 -34.70
CA PRO A 465 -18.85 -4.63 -35.03
C PRO A 465 -19.56 -5.91 -35.54
N LYS A 466 -18.82 -6.73 -36.26
CA LYS A 466 -19.34 -7.99 -36.82
C LYS A 466 -19.39 -9.14 -35.83
N THR A 467 -18.67 -8.99 -34.73
CA THR A 467 -18.57 -10.01 -33.67
C THR A 467 -19.50 -9.68 -32.52
N THR A 468 -19.68 -10.62 -31.60
CA THR A 468 -20.49 -10.43 -30.40
C THR A 468 -19.58 -10.10 -29.24
N GLU A 469 -19.80 -8.94 -28.63
CA GLU A 469 -19.06 -8.48 -27.47
C GLU A 469 -19.28 -9.42 -26.27
N GLN A 470 -18.23 -9.59 -25.46
CA GLN A 470 -18.25 -10.46 -24.29
C GLN A 470 -18.16 -9.63 -23.00
N GLU A 471 -18.82 -10.11 -21.96
CA GLU A 471 -18.66 -9.60 -20.60
C GLU A 471 -17.56 -10.37 -19.85
N LEU A 472 -16.89 -9.70 -18.91
CA LEU A 472 -15.92 -10.33 -18.01
C LEU A 472 -16.58 -10.88 -16.75
N HIS A 473 -17.71 -10.33 -16.34
CA HIS A 473 -18.44 -10.76 -15.14
C HIS A 473 -18.79 -12.25 -15.18
N GLY A 474 -18.51 -12.94 -14.07
CA GLY A 474 -18.75 -14.38 -13.93
C GLY A 474 -17.78 -15.29 -14.70
N LYS A 475 -16.85 -14.73 -15.50
CA LYS A 475 -15.82 -15.50 -16.21
C LYS A 475 -14.66 -15.89 -15.28
N THR A 476 -13.91 -16.91 -15.67
CA THR A 476 -12.73 -17.37 -14.93
C THR A 476 -11.46 -16.83 -15.60
N MET A 477 -10.61 -16.15 -14.81
CA MET A 477 -9.25 -15.77 -15.23
C MET A 477 -8.23 -16.68 -14.55
N LEU A 478 -7.32 -17.25 -15.33
CA LEU A 478 -6.14 -17.96 -14.85
C LEU A 478 -4.92 -17.05 -14.98
N VAL A 479 -4.34 -16.65 -13.86
CA VAL A 479 -3.12 -15.84 -13.79
C VAL A 479 -1.93 -16.77 -13.57
N VAL A 480 -1.01 -16.82 -14.55
CA VAL A 480 0.22 -17.61 -14.47
C VAL A 480 1.35 -16.69 -14.00
N GLY A 481 1.76 -16.88 -12.74
CA GLY A 481 2.65 -16.01 -11.99
C GLY A 481 1.88 -14.98 -11.13
N LEU A 482 1.90 -15.15 -9.79
CA LEU A 482 1.25 -14.26 -8.82
C LEU A 482 2.27 -13.34 -8.12
N GLY A 483 3.25 -12.85 -8.90
CA GLY A 483 4.19 -11.80 -8.46
C GLY A 483 3.52 -10.42 -8.44
N GLY A 484 4.33 -9.35 -8.48
CA GLY A 484 3.80 -7.97 -8.44
C GLY A 484 2.78 -7.65 -9.53
N ILE A 485 3.06 -8.05 -10.77
CA ILE A 485 2.15 -7.85 -11.91
C ILE A 485 0.90 -8.73 -11.77
N GLY A 486 1.09 -10.03 -11.55
CA GLY A 486 -0.01 -10.98 -11.46
C GLY A 486 -0.98 -10.66 -10.31
N THR A 487 -0.48 -10.21 -9.17
CA THR A 487 -1.31 -9.76 -8.03
C THR A 487 -2.19 -8.55 -8.42
N GLN A 488 -1.64 -7.58 -9.14
CA GLN A 488 -2.39 -6.41 -9.58
C GLN A 488 -3.42 -6.75 -10.68
N ILE A 489 -3.12 -7.72 -11.54
CA ILE A 489 -4.06 -8.26 -12.53
C ILE A 489 -5.20 -9.00 -11.80
N ALA A 490 -4.87 -9.87 -10.86
CA ALA A 490 -5.83 -10.65 -10.08
C ALA A 490 -6.82 -9.73 -9.31
N ARG A 491 -6.32 -8.67 -8.66
CA ARG A 491 -7.16 -7.67 -7.97
C ARG A 491 -8.14 -6.97 -8.91
N ARG A 492 -7.70 -6.60 -10.11
CA ARG A 492 -8.58 -5.98 -11.12
C ARG A 492 -9.60 -6.97 -11.67
N ALA A 493 -9.19 -8.22 -11.89
CA ALA A 493 -10.10 -9.27 -12.34
C ALA A 493 -11.24 -9.52 -11.35
N ASP A 494 -10.93 -9.57 -10.05
CA ASP A 494 -11.92 -9.68 -8.98
C ASP A 494 -12.89 -8.49 -8.99
N ALA A 495 -12.38 -7.26 -9.16
CA ALA A 495 -13.21 -6.05 -9.27
C ALA A 495 -14.13 -6.05 -10.52
N PHE A 496 -13.76 -6.76 -11.59
CA PHE A 496 -14.64 -7.03 -12.75
C PHE A 496 -15.64 -8.18 -12.51
N GLY A 497 -15.68 -8.74 -11.29
CA GLY A 497 -16.57 -9.87 -10.95
C GLY A 497 -16.13 -11.20 -11.57
N MET A 498 -14.84 -11.34 -11.91
CA MET A 498 -14.29 -12.60 -12.42
C MET A 498 -13.89 -13.53 -11.27
N ARG A 499 -13.94 -14.84 -11.52
CA ARG A 499 -13.33 -15.83 -10.63
C ARG A 499 -11.84 -15.95 -10.95
N VAL A 500 -10.98 -15.54 -10.02
CA VAL A 500 -9.53 -15.56 -10.23
C VAL A 500 -8.92 -16.85 -9.73
N ARG A 501 -8.22 -17.57 -10.59
CA ARG A 501 -7.30 -18.67 -10.25
C ARG A 501 -5.88 -18.25 -10.55
N ALA A 502 -4.94 -18.66 -9.73
CA ALA A 502 -3.54 -18.32 -9.92
C ALA A 502 -2.63 -19.55 -9.81
N ILE A 503 -1.48 -19.47 -10.50
CA ILE A 503 -0.41 -20.45 -10.40
C ILE A 503 0.87 -19.71 -10.04
N ASP A 504 1.56 -20.16 -9.00
CA ASP A 504 2.88 -19.66 -8.62
C ASP A 504 3.74 -20.78 -7.99
N PRO A 505 5.03 -20.90 -8.34
CA PRO A 505 5.91 -21.89 -7.72
C PRO A 505 6.24 -21.57 -6.25
N LYS A 506 6.20 -20.28 -5.84
CA LYS A 506 6.52 -19.85 -4.48
C LYS A 506 5.41 -20.24 -3.51
N ASP A 507 5.78 -20.53 -2.27
CA ASP A 507 4.84 -20.62 -1.17
C ASP A 507 4.56 -19.20 -0.68
N MET A 508 3.30 -18.82 -0.73
CA MET A 508 2.82 -17.51 -0.31
C MET A 508 1.38 -17.63 0.21
N GLU A 509 0.99 -16.71 1.05
CA GLU A 509 -0.40 -16.59 1.45
C GLU A 509 -1.28 -16.26 0.24
N LYS A 510 -2.41 -16.96 0.14
CA LYS A 510 -3.38 -16.73 -0.93
C LYS A 510 -4.16 -15.45 -0.64
N PRO A 511 -4.08 -14.42 -1.51
CA PRO A 511 -4.88 -13.21 -1.35
C PRO A 511 -6.39 -13.51 -1.33
N SER A 512 -7.17 -12.73 -0.57
CA SER A 512 -8.61 -12.90 -0.43
C SER A 512 -9.38 -12.82 -1.75
N PHE A 513 -8.93 -11.99 -2.68
CA PHE A 513 -9.49 -11.83 -4.03
C PHE A 513 -9.05 -12.92 -5.03
N VAL A 514 -8.28 -13.93 -4.61
CA VAL A 514 -7.90 -15.09 -5.42
C VAL A 514 -8.68 -16.31 -4.94
N PHE A 515 -9.46 -16.92 -5.83
CA PHE A 515 -10.26 -18.11 -5.50
C PHE A 515 -9.37 -19.32 -5.20
N SER A 516 -8.37 -19.63 -6.06
CA SER A 516 -7.39 -20.68 -5.79
C SER A 516 -5.99 -20.26 -6.23
N LEU A 517 -4.99 -20.65 -5.41
CA LEU A 517 -3.56 -20.53 -5.72
C LEU A 517 -2.97 -21.94 -5.77
N ASP A 518 -2.50 -22.32 -6.94
CA ASP A 518 -2.04 -23.68 -7.25
C ASP A 518 -0.57 -23.68 -7.69
N LYS A 519 0.07 -24.85 -7.66
CA LYS A 519 1.45 -25.06 -8.16
C LYS A 519 1.47 -25.30 -9.66
N PRO A 520 2.60 -25.06 -10.37
CA PRO A 520 2.74 -25.20 -11.83
C PRO A 520 2.25 -26.53 -12.42
N ALA A 521 2.35 -27.62 -11.67
CA ALA A 521 1.87 -28.94 -12.08
C ALA A 521 0.35 -28.99 -12.37
N LYS A 522 -0.43 -28.03 -11.86
CA LYS A 522 -1.87 -27.94 -12.10
C LYS A 522 -2.24 -27.18 -13.39
N LEU A 523 -1.27 -26.59 -14.09
CA LEU A 523 -1.52 -25.73 -15.25
C LEU A 523 -2.45 -26.38 -16.28
N MET A 524 -2.12 -27.58 -16.75
CA MET A 524 -2.91 -28.29 -17.77
C MET A 524 -4.33 -28.61 -17.34
N GLY A 525 -4.57 -28.80 -16.04
CA GLY A 525 -5.91 -29.03 -15.50
C GLY A 525 -6.74 -27.76 -15.34
N LEU A 526 -6.10 -26.58 -15.28
CA LEU A 526 -6.77 -25.29 -15.08
C LEU A 526 -7.04 -24.56 -16.40
N ILE A 527 -6.20 -24.71 -17.41
CA ILE A 527 -6.39 -24.06 -18.73
C ILE A 527 -7.79 -24.31 -19.33
N PRO A 528 -8.34 -25.54 -19.38
CA PRO A 528 -9.67 -25.76 -19.97
C PRO A 528 -10.81 -25.11 -19.19
N GLN A 529 -10.58 -24.71 -17.94
CA GLN A 529 -11.56 -24.08 -17.09
C GLN A 529 -11.55 -22.53 -17.23
N ALA A 530 -10.46 -21.97 -17.77
CA ALA A 530 -10.26 -20.53 -17.88
C ALA A 530 -10.93 -19.96 -19.15
N ASP A 531 -11.59 -18.81 -19.00
CA ASP A 531 -12.06 -17.97 -20.10
C ASP A 531 -10.97 -17.00 -20.55
N VAL A 532 -10.05 -16.64 -19.63
CA VAL A 532 -8.90 -15.80 -19.90
C VAL A 532 -7.68 -16.43 -19.24
N VAL A 533 -6.60 -16.62 -19.99
CA VAL A 533 -5.27 -17.00 -19.46
C VAL A 533 -4.36 -15.80 -19.58
N VAL A 534 -3.77 -15.37 -18.46
CA VAL A 534 -2.84 -14.23 -18.43
C VAL A 534 -1.47 -14.70 -17.97
N LEU A 535 -0.44 -14.38 -18.75
CA LEU A 535 0.95 -14.69 -18.45
C LEU A 535 1.63 -13.47 -17.81
N ALA A 536 2.00 -13.61 -16.56
CA ALA A 536 2.69 -12.59 -15.75
C ALA A 536 3.91 -13.18 -14.99
N CYS A 537 4.40 -14.33 -15.44
CA CYS A 537 5.58 -14.99 -14.89
C CYS A 537 6.87 -14.56 -15.62
N PRO A 538 8.05 -14.73 -14.99
CA PRO A 538 9.33 -14.50 -15.65
C PRO A 538 9.61 -15.57 -16.71
N LEU A 539 10.49 -15.25 -17.68
CA LEU A 539 11.03 -16.21 -18.63
C LEU A 539 12.21 -16.94 -18.00
N THR A 540 12.05 -18.24 -17.79
CA THR A 540 13.09 -19.16 -17.31
C THR A 540 13.13 -20.41 -18.20
N LYS A 541 14.00 -21.36 -17.90
CA LYS A 541 14.02 -22.64 -18.63
C LYS A 541 12.70 -23.40 -18.47
N GLU A 542 12.08 -23.32 -17.28
CA GLU A 542 10.83 -24.01 -16.93
C GLU A 542 9.61 -23.33 -17.55
N THR A 543 9.68 -22.03 -17.82
CA THR A 543 8.56 -21.26 -18.37
C THR A 543 8.70 -20.97 -19.86
N TYR A 544 9.83 -21.30 -20.47
CA TYR A 544 10.01 -21.16 -21.92
C TYR A 544 8.96 -21.98 -22.67
N GLN A 545 8.15 -21.30 -23.49
CA GLN A 545 7.01 -21.87 -24.22
C GLN A 545 6.02 -22.64 -23.31
N ILE A 546 5.81 -22.12 -22.08
CA ILE A 546 4.81 -22.66 -21.15
C ILE A 546 3.40 -22.69 -21.75
N MET A 547 3.13 -21.83 -22.74
CA MET A 547 1.96 -21.90 -23.64
C MET A 547 2.42 -22.40 -25.00
N GLY A 548 2.63 -23.70 -25.09
CA GLY A 548 2.98 -24.44 -26.29
C GLY A 548 1.75 -25.04 -27.01
N ASP A 549 1.98 -26.03 -27.86
CA ASP A 549 0.94 -26.66 -28.70
C ASP A 549 -0.21 -27.23 -27.85
N GLU A 550 0.12 -28.03 -26.84
CA GLU A 550 -0.84 -28.71 -25.97
C GLU A 550 -1.64 -27.72 -25.11
N GLN A 551 -0.95 -26.74 -24.54
CA GLN A 551 -1.55 -25.74 -23.66
C GLN A 551 -2.53 -24.85 -24.42
N ILE A 552 -2.15 -24.36 -25.60
CA ILE A 552 -3.01 -23.54 -26.45
C ILE A 552 -4.20 -24.37 -26.97
N ALA A 553 -3.98 -25.63 -27.35
CA ALA A 553 -5.05 -26.51 -27.79
C ALA A 553 -6.05 -26.86 -26.66
N ALA A 554 -5.60 -26.84 -25.40
CA ALA A 554 -6.45 -27.09 -24.25
C ALA A 554 -7.31 -25.86 -23.84
N MET A 555 -7.06 -24.68 -24.40
CA MET A 555 -7.87 -23.48 -24.13
C MET A 555 -9.29 -23.62 -24.67
N LYS A 556 -10.24 -22.95 -24.04
CA LYS A 556 -11.61 -22.84 -24.58
C LYS A 556 -11.56 -22.14 -25.94
N LYS A 557 -12.42 -22.58 -26.85
CA LYS A 557 -12.62 -21.90 -28.15
C LYS A 557 -13.07 -20.44 -27.98
N THR A 558 -13.72 -20.12 -26.88
CA THR A 558 -14.12 -18.75 -26.47
C THR A 558 -13.07 -18.07 -25.60
N GLY A 559 -11.91 -18.69 -25.39
CA GLY A 559 -10.89 -18.23 -24.47
C GLY A 559 -9.95 -17.18 -25.08
N TYR A 560 -9.41 -16.34 -24.23
CA TYR A 560 -8.43 -15.30 -24.58
C TYR A 560 -7.09 -15.58 -23.91
N LEU A 561 -5.98 -15.37 -24.64
CA LEU A 561 -4.63 -15.41 -24.12
C LEU A 561 -4.07 -13.98 -24.03
N ILE A 562 -3.61 -13.57 -22.85
CA ILE A 562 -2.96 -12.27 -22.65
C ILE A 562 -1.53 -12.50 -22.18
N ASN A 563 -0.55 -11.94 -22.90
CA ASN A 563 0.85 -12.05 -22.52
C ASN A 563 1.44 -10.65 -22.24
N VAL A 564 1.72 -10.39 -20.97
CA VAL A 564 2.40 -9.18 -20.47
C VAL A 564 3.68 -9.52 -19.70
N GLY A 565 4.15 -10.76 -19.79
CA GLY A 565 5.38 -11.24 -19.19
C GLY A 565 6.58 -11.13 -20.14
N ARG A 566 6.81 -12.17 -20.95
CA ARG A 566 7.87 -12.25 -21.98
C ARG A 566 7.35 -12.97 -23.22
N GLY A 567 7.85 -12.59 -24.40
CA GLY A 567 7.46 -13.22 -25.67
C GLY A 567 7.72 -14.72 -25.69
N GLY A 568 8.87 -15.16 -25.21
CA GLY A 568 9.26 -16.58 -25.18
C GLY A 568 8.41 -17.49 -24.27
N LEU A 569 7.44 -16.95 -23.51
CA LEU A 569 6.45 -17.75 -22.76
C LEU A 569 5.44 -18.42 -23.69
N VAL A 570 5.27 -17.91 -24.91
CA VAL A 570 4.30 -18.41 -25.89
C VAL A 570 5.03 -18.92 -27.13
N LYS A 571 4.69 -20.12 -27.58
CA LYS A 571 5.14 -20.62 -28.88
C LYS A 571 4.37 -19.89 -29.98
N THR A 572 5.01 -18.88 -30.59
CA THR A 572 4.39 -17.95 -31.55
C THR A 572 3.70 -18.68 -32.71
N THR A 573 4.32 -19.74 -33.27
CA THR A 573 3.73 -20.50 -34.38
C THR A 573 2.44 -21.21 -34.02
N SER A 574 2.35 -21.75 -32.80
CA SER A 574 1.15 -22.42 -32.28
C SER A 574 0.03 -21.41 -32.01
N LEU A 575 0.37 -20.23 -31.49
CA LEU A 575 -0.59 -19.15 -31.28
C LEU A 575 -1.16 -18.64 -32.61
N VAL A 576 -0.30 -18.41 -33.62
CA VAL A 576 -0.74 -18.01 -34.97
C VAL A 576 -1.72 -19.03 -35.54
N TYR A 577 -1.39 -20.32 -35.50
CA TYR A 577 -2.26 -21.37 -35.97
C TYR A 577 -3.62 -21.39 -35.24
N ALA A 578 -3.60 -21.26 -33.92
CA ALA A 578 -4.84 -21.25 -33.12
C ALA A 578 -5.74 -20.04 -33.43
N LEU A 579 -5.16 -18.87 -33.65
CA LEU A 579 -5.88 -17.65 -34.01
C LEU A 579 -6.47 -17.71 -35.42
N GLU A 580 -5.70 -18.19 -36.42
CA GLU A 580 -6.16 -18.37 -37.80
C GLU A 580 -7.30 -19.40 -37.91
N LYS A 581 -7.17 -20.51 -37.18
CA LYS A 581 -8.22 -21.54 -37.13
C LYS A 581 -9.37 -21.22 -36.18
N LYS A 582 -9.30 -20.11 -35.47
CA LYS A 582 -10.30 -19.71 -34.44
C LYS A 582 -10.50 -20.79 -33.37
N ASN A 583 -9.41 -21.48 -33.01
CA ASN A 583 -9.39 -22.45 -31.91
C ASN A 583 -9.43 -21.76 -30.54
N ILE A 584 -9.01 -20.49 -30.50
CA ILE A 584 -9.23 -19.57 -29.38
C ILE A 584 -9.89 -18.29 -29.90
N ALA A 585 -10.56 -17.54 -29.03
CA ALA A 585 -11.26 -16.31 -29.41
C ALA A 585 -10.29 -15.20 -29.80
N GLY A 586 -9.20 -15.02 -29.06
CA GLY A 586 -8.23 -13.98 -29.37
C GLY A 586 -6.99 -14.00 -28.47
N ALA A 587 -6.03 -13.15 -28.83
CA ALA A 587 -4.82 -12.93 -28.03
C ALA A 587 -4.43 -11.44 -27.94
N GLY A 588 -4.02 -11.00 -26.74
CA GLY A 588 -3.47 -9.69 -26.45
C GLY A 588 -1.98 -9.83 -26.04
N LEU A 589 -1.11 -9.17 -26.77
CA LEU A 589 0.33 -9.34 -26.62
C LEU A 589 1.01 -7.98 -26.41
N ASP A 590 1.58 -7.75 -25.26
CA ASP A 590 2.49 -6.60 -25.06
C ASP A 590 3.94 -6.98 -25.39
N VAL A 591 4.23 -8.28 -25.46
CA VAL A 591 5.54 -8.87 -25.75
C VAL A 591 5.42 -9.97 -26.79
N SER A 592 6.49 -10.20 -27.58
CA SER A 592 6.50 -11.16 -28.68
C SER A 592 7.84 -11.92 -28.77
N ASP A 593 7.83 -13.05 -29.48
CA ASP A 593 9.04 -13.77 -29.84
C ASP A 593 8.98 -14.11 -31.34
N PRO A 594 9.86 -13.51 -32.19
CA PRO A 594 10.94 -12.56 -31.83
C PRO A 594 10.43 -11.18 -31.38
N GLU A 595 11.29 -10.44 -30.70
CA GLU A 595 11.02 -9.05 -30.28
C GLU A 595 12.17 -8.12 -30.73
N PRO A 596 11.88 -7.09 -31.56
CA PRO A 596 10.58 -6.70 -32.11
C PRO A 596 10.02 -7.74 -33.09
N LEU A 597 8.67 -7.78 -33.18
CA LEU A 597 8.00 -8.62 -34.16
C LEU A 597 8.28 -8.07 -35.57
N PRO A 598 8.73 -8.90 -36.56
CA PRO A 598 9.09 -8.43 -37.90
C PRO A 598 7.93 -7.72 -38.62
N GLU A 599 8.26 -6.72 -39.42
CA GLU A 599 7.29 -6.04 -40.26
C GLU A 599 6.52 -7.04 -41.15
N GLY A 600 5.21 -6.84 -41.29
CA GLY A 600 4.36 -7.71 -42.09
C GLY A 600 4.03 -9.07 -41.46
N HIS A 601 4.50 -9.34 -40.23
CA HIS A 601 4.17 -10.58 -39.53
C HIS A 601 2.66 -10.82 -39.48
N VAL A 602 2.25 -12.09 -39.63
CA VAL A 602 0.83 -12.48 -39.74
C VAL A 602 -0.04 -12.01 -38.57
N LEU A 603 0.48 -11.98 -37.35
CA LEU A 603 -0.23 -11.50 -36.16
C LEU A 603 -0.76 -10.08 -36.32
N PHE A 604 -0.08 -9.19 -37.07
CA PHE A 604 -0.58 -7.84 -37.32
C PHE A 604 -1.85 -7.80 -38.19
N ARG A 605 -2.09 -8.85 -38.98
CA ARG A 605 -3.24 -8.95 -39.90
C ARG A 605 -4.45 -9.64 -39.29
N LEU A 606 -4.24 -10.41 -38.21
CA LEU A 606 -5.31 -11.16 -37.53
C LEU A 606 -6.22 -10.21 -36.76
N GLN A 607 -7.53 -10.25 -37.02
CA GLN A 607 -8.51 -9.40 -36.36
C GLN A 607 -8.66 -9.71 -34.85
N ASN A 608 -8.42 -10.96 -34.48
CA ASN A 608 -8.49 -11.46 -33.10
C ASN A 608 -7.12 -11.43 -32.38
N ALA A 609 -6.17 -10.62 -32.85
CA ALA A 609 -4.90 -10.34 -32.18
C ALA A 609 -4.76 -8.83 -31.94
N VAL A 610 -4.41 -8.43 -30.72
CA VAL A 610 -4.08 -7.04 -30.36
C VAL A 610 -2.65 -7.03 -29.83
N ILE A 611 -1.80 -6.17 -30.40
CA ILE A 611 -0.37 -6.14 -30.08
C ILE A 611 0.03 -4.71 -29.70
N SER A 612 0.77 -4.59 -28.62
CA SER A 612 1.46 -3.36 -28.22
C SER A 612 2.97 -3.59 -28.17
N PRO A 613 3.80 -2.56 -28.43
CA PRO A 613 5.23 -2.71 -28.60
C PRO A 613 5.99 -2.63 -27.26
N HIS A 614 5.68 -3.53 -26.31
CA HIS A 614 6.32 -3.66 -25.00
C HIS A 614 6.30 -2.35 -24.20
N ILE A 615 5.13 -1.74 -24.08
CA ILE A 615 4.93 -0.45 -23.40
C ILE A 615 4.23 -0.55 -22.04
N GLY A 616 3.77 -1.75 -21.67
CA GLY A 616 3.02 -1.94 -20.42
C GLY A 616 3.76 -1.51 -19.16
N GLY A 617 5.10 -1.53 -19.18
CA GLY A 617 5.94 -1.06 -18.07
C GLY A 617 6.13 0.46 -17.98
N GLN A 618 5.64 1.25 -18.95
CA GLN A 618 5.95 2.66 -19.07
C GLN A 618 4.82 3.54 -18.50
N SER A 619 5.17 4.43 -17.57
CA SER A 619 4.34 5.56 -17.14
C SER A 619 5.20 6.56 -16.36
N PRO A 620 4.77 7.84 -16.23
CA PRO A 620 5.45 8.80 -15.37
C PRO A 620 5.57 8.32 -13.92
N GLU A 621 4.52 7.70 -13.40
CA GLU A 621 4.46 7.17 -12.03
C GLU A 621 5.42 5.99 -11.84
N SER A 622 5.58 5.11 -12.85
CA SER A 622 6.53 4.01 -12.79
C SER A 622 7.97 4.49 -12.77
N ALA A 623 8.26 5.56 -13.52
CA ALA A 623 9.59 6.20 -13.52
C ALA A 623 9.90 6.85 -12.17
N ASP A 624 8.92 7.49 -11.52
CA ASP A 624 9.09 8.05 -10.17
C ASP A 624 9.32 6.94 -9.14
N ARG A 625 8.52 5.87 -9.16
CA ARG A 625 8.71 4.71 -8.28
C ARG A 625 10.10 4.09 -8.44
N ALA A 626 10.54 3.91 -9.68
CA ALA A 626 11.89 3.39 -9.97
C ALA A 626 12.99 4.29 -9.38
N TRP A 627 12.85 5.59 -9.55
CA TRP A 627 13.81 6.56 -9.00
C TRP A 627 13.84 6.52 -7.47
N ARG A 628 12.68 6.47 -6.83
CA ARG A 628 12.56 6.37 -5.37
C ARG A 628 13.20 5.09 -4.85
N LEU A 629 13.03 3.95 -5.54
CA LEU A 629 13.69 2.70 -5.18
C LEU A 629 15.22 2.79 -5.35
N PHE A 630 15.72 3.37 -6.45
CA PHE A 630 17.16 3.55 -6.64
C PHE A 630 17.77 4.38 -5.52
N ARG A 631 17.16 5.50 -5.19
CA ARG A 631 17.60 6.37 -4.10
C ARG A 631 17.59 5.65 -2.75
N GLU A 632 16.53 4.91 -2.46
CA GLU A 632 16.43 4.12 -1.22
C GLU A 632 17.48 3.01 -1.15
N ASN A 633 17.70 2.25 -2.22
CA ASN A 633 18.73 1.20 -2.23
C ASN A 633 20.15 1.80 -2.12
N ILE A 634 20.41 2.97 -2.67
CA ILE A 634 21.69 3.68 -2.48
C ILE A 634 21.87 4.09 -1.02
N ARG A 635 20.83 4.66 -0.38
CA ARG A 635 20.84 4.98 1.04
C ARG A 635 21.12 3.73 1.89
N ARG A 636 20.41 2.65 1.64
CA ARG A 636 20.56 1.36 2.35
C ARG A 636 21.94 0.76 2.16
N PHE A 637 22.46 0.79 0.94
CA PHE A 637 23.80 0.31 0.64
C PHE A 637 24.87 1.12 1.37
N ALA A 638 24.73 2.45 1.40
CA ALA A 638 25.61 3.34 2.14
C ALA A 638 25.60 3.06 3.66
N ALA A 639 24.41 2.77 4.21
CA ALA A 639 24.21 2.45 5.63
C ALA A 639 24.51 0.97 5.98
N GLY A 640 24.75 0.12 5.00
CA GLY A 640 24.95 -1.31 5.22
C GLY A 640 23.66 -2.07 5.58
N GLU A 641 22.50 -1.53 5.25
CA GLU A 641 21.17 -2.12 5.48
C GLU A 641 20.83 -3.21 4.44
N PRO A 642 19.75 -4.01 4.66
CA PRO A 642 19.23 -4.91 3.63
C PRO A 642 18.73 -4.14 2.40
N LEU A 643 19.09 -4.59 1.21
CA LEU A 643 18.61 -3.98 -0.05
C LEU A 643 17.19 -4.44 -0.36
N LEU A 644 16.44 -3.61 -1.07
CA LEU A 644 15.10 -3.93 -1.57
C LEU A 644 15.16 -4.60 -2.95
N CYS A 645 14.21 -5.48 -3.24
CA CYS A 645 14.06 -6.14 -4.54
C CYS A 645 15.29 -6.98 -4.95
N VAL A 646 15.85 -7.73 -4.01
CA VAL A 646 16.98 -8.62 -4.28
C VAL A 646 16.55 -9.76 -5.21
N VAL A 647 17.37 -10.01 -6.23
CA VAL A 647 17.15 -11.07 -7.23
C VAL A 647 17.78 -12.37 -6.78
N ASP A 648 17.03 -13.47 -6.81
CA ASP A 648 17.57 -14.81 -6.74
C ASP A 648 18.21 -15.17 -8.09
N LYS A 649 19.54 -14.97 -8.19
CA LYS A 649 20.28 -15.17 -9.44
C LYS A 649 20.22 -16.62 -9.95
N ALA A 650 20.04 -17.60 -9.06
CA ALA A 650 19.94 -19.01 -9.44
C ALA A 650 18.59 -19.32 -10.09
N LYS A 651 17.52 -18.67 -9.61
CA LYS A 651 16.17 -18.81 -10.17
C LYS A 651 15.91 -17.87 -11.35
N GLY A 652 16.69 -16.79 -11.48
CA GLY A 652 16.54 -15.81 -12.55
C GLY A 652 15.43 -14.78 -12.32
N TYR A 653 14.97 -14.61 -11.05
CA TYR A 653 13.93 -13.62 -10.71
C TYR A 653 13.90 -13.23 -9.23
#